data_a8398e149a4b5bcafd61ae3b35eadbe2
#
_entry.id   a8398e149a4b5bcafd61ae3b35eadbe2
#
_cell.length_a   1.000
_cell.length_b   1.000
_cell.length_c   1.000
_cell.angle_alpha   90.00
_cell.angle_beta   90.00
_cell.angle_gamma   90.00
#
_symmetry.space_group_name_H-M   'P 1'
#
loop_
_entity.id
_entity.type
_entity.pdbx_description
1 polymer ?
#
loop_
_entity_poly.entity_id
_entity_poly.type
_entity_poly.pdbx_seq_one_letter_code
_entity_poly.pdbx_strand_id
1 'polypeptide(L)'
;MEIPRLHPDTIDQVKQRVDIVDVVSEHVVLRKQGKDFTGLCPFHDDKSPSFTVSPSKQFYYCFSCGAGGNAFKFLMELGKRSFSEVVLELARRYNVSVQTLKPDERQEFQRQLSVREQLYEILALTARFYQHALNQSQGQMALEYLTSKRRLNQETIQHFQLGYAPGGWETLHGYLVEQKHFSAKLVEQAGLVVPRKEGDGFYDRFRDRLMIPIHDLQGRVVGFGGRTLGEDQPKYLNSPETELFDKGKILFALDKARAAIAKQDQAVVVEGYFDVIALHSAGISNAVASMGTALSVQQVRQLLRYTESKRIVLNFDADAAGGKAAERAIGEVASLAYQGEVQLRILTIPAGKDPDEFLQSHSAETYQKLLDDSPLWLDWEIQQAIADRDLNQADQFQQSVQAIVKLLGNLPNATLRTHYIHYCAELLSQGNARMMLRLEEDLRVQVRGERWHGRSQKWQTTSDRTLLEESEAQLLRLYLHAPQHRAAIAEALEERDLEFSFSHHRFLWRQILELQEAEARSQEPEDGEMGRWGDGENSIQNSKFKIPPHPTPHTPHPTPDLISSLQDRCTDFPREMTQVYPLFNLDEKTKRDILRASLTIRAATACMERVMCEKRCRHFQDLWEKTDCSTAQELGQLYQQKIYIEKQRIAELDRQRQVTFADLVQTSAPSFGDG
;
A
#
# COMPACT_ATOMS: atom_id res chain seq x y z
N MET A 1 17.62 24.48 -6.80
CA MET A 1 19.06 24.60 -6.45
C MET A 1 19.79 23.57 -7.25
N GLU A 2 20.76 24.00 -8.08
CA GLU A 2 21.56 23.06 -8.87
C GLU A 2 22.51 22.30 -7.96
N ILE A 3 22.41 20.99 -7.98
CA ILE A 3 23.30 20.08 -7.24
C ILE A 3 24.67 20.16 -7.91
N PRO A 4 25.79 20.31 -7.17
CA PRO A 4 27.13 20.40 -7.76
C PRO A 4 27.43 19.17 -8.61
N ARG A 5 27.93 19.40 -9.81
CA ARG A 5 28.29 18.33 -10.74
C ARG A 5 29.46 17.54 -10.17
N LEU A 6 29.24 16.28 -9.89
CA LEU A 6 30.28 15.33 -9.56
C LEU A 6 31.28 15.26 -10.74
N HIS A 7 32.58 15.09 -10.44
CA HIS A 7 33.56 14.94 -11.48
C HIS A 7 33.23 13.74 -12.37
N PRO A 8 33.25 13.85 -13.69
CA PRO A 8 32.94 12.74 -14.60
C PRO A 8 33.71 11.47 -14.28
N ASP A 9 35.01 11.59 -13.90
CA ASP A 9 35.84 10.44 -13.54
C ASP A 9 35.29 9.67 -12.32
N THR A 10 34.68 10.35 -11.34
CA THR A 10 34.06 9.68 -10.21
C THR A 10 32.83 8.86 -10.66
N ILE A 11 32.01 9.43 -11.54
CA ILE A 11 30.82 8.75 -12.09
C ILE A 11 31.26 7.52 -12.90
N ASP A 12 32.29 7.67 -13.74
CA ASP A 12 32.78 6.59 -14.59
C ASP A 12 33.42 5.46 -13.76
N GLN A 13 34.24 5.82 -12.72
CA GLN A 13 34.80 4.82 -11.82
C GLN A 13 33.71 4.05 -11.03
N VAL A 14 32.68 4.73 -10.55
CA VAL A 14 31.55 4.09 -9.88
C VAL A 14 30.83 3.17 -10.85
N LYS A 15 30.56 3.65 -12.07
CA LYS A 15 29.87 2.88 -13.11
C LYS A 15 30.62 1.61 -13.52
N GLN A 16 31.95 1.64 -13.52
CA GLN A 16 32.78 0.48 -13.84
C GLN A 16 32.84 -0.57 -12.74
N ARG A 17 32.65 -0.17 -11.47
CA ARG A 17 32.75 -1.08 -10.31
C ARG A 17 31.42 -1.64 -9.85
N VAL A 18 30.32 -0.98 -10.19
CA VAL A 18 28.97 -1.38 -9.75
C VAL A 18 28.48 -2.53 -10.61
N ASP A 19 28.14 -3.65 -9.97
CA ASP A 19 27.38 -4.74 -10.58
C ASP A 19 25.88 -4.60 -10.27
N ILE A 20 25.05 -4.63 -11.30
CA ILE A 20 23.61 -4.46 -11.16
C ILE A 20 22.97 -5.62 -10.38
N VAL A 21 23.50 -6.84 -10.50
CA VAL A 21 22.99 -8.01 -9.79
C VAL A 21 23.22 -7.85 -8.30
N ASP A 22 24.42 -7.38 -7.90
CA ASP A 22 24.73 -7.11 -6.50
C ASP A 22 23.82 -6.04 -5.91
N VAL A 23 23.58 -4.96 -6.67
CA VAL A 23 22.71 -3.85 -6.23
C VAL A 23 21.26 -4.30 -6.11
N VAL A 24 20.74 -5.02 -7.10
CA VAL A 24 19.35 -5.44 -7.13
C VAL A 24 19.07 -6.57 -6.12
N SER A 25 20.00 -7.52 -5.95
CA SER A 25 19.83 -8.65 -5.04
C SER A 25 19.68 -8.24 -3.56
N GLU A 26 20.08 -7.02 -3.21
CA GLU A 26 19.83 -6.48 -1.86
C GLU A 26 18.36 -6.11 -1.60
N HIS A 27 17.59 -5.95 -2.67
CA HIS A 27 16.21 -5.47 -2.60
C HIS A 27 15.19 -6.47 -3.14
N VAL A 28 15.65 -7.43 -3.96
CA VAL A 28 14.81 -8.40 -4.66
C VAL A 28 15.50 -9.75 -4.64
N VAL A 29 14.76 -10.81 -4.31
CA VAL A 29 15.25 -12.18 -4.48
C VAL A 29 15.33 -12.48 -5.97
N LEU A 30 16.56 -12.63 -6.47
CA LEU A 30 16.84 -12.92 -7.86
C LEU A 30 17.10 -14.41 -8.07
N ARG A 31 16.41 -15.02 -9.02
CA ARG A 31 16.62 -16.40 -9.47
C ARG A 31 17.29 -16.41 -10.83
N LYS A 32 18.28 -17.23 -11.01
CA LYS A 32 18.96 -17.38 -12.29
C LYS A 32 18.06 -18.10 -13.30
N GLN A 33 17.80 -17.43 -14.42
CA GLN A 33 17.04 -17.99 -15.54
C GLN A 33 17.86 -17.84 -16.83
N GLY A 34 18.55 -18.91 -17.20
CA GLY A 34 19.46 -18.87 -18.34
C GLY A 34 20.67 -17.95 -18.11
N LYS A 35 20.79 -16.88 -18.89
CA LYS A 35 21.88 -15.89 -18.79
C LYS A 35 21.52 -14.71 -17.88
N ASP A 36 20.24 -14.55 -17.58
CA ASP A 36 19.69 -13.42 -16.80
C ASP A 36 19.16 -13.90 -15.46
N PHE A 37 18.74 -12.96 -14.62
CA PHE A 37 18.10 -13.22 -13.34
C PHE A 37 16.67 -12.67 -13.36
N THR A 38 15.74 -13.34 -12.67
CA THR A 38 14.34 -12.92 -12.57
C THR A 38 13.89 -12.83 -11.11
N GLY A 39 12.94 -11.97 -10.82
CA GLY A 39 12.36 -11.76 -9.49
C GLY A 39 11.05 -10.99 -9.55
N LEU A 40 10.46 -10.71 -8.39
CA LEU A 40 9.30 -9.85 -8.25
C LEU A 40 9.71 -8.38 -8.39
N CYS A 41 8.93 -7.58 -9.11
CA CYS A 41 9.24 -6.19 -9.34
C CYS A 41 9.07 -5.35 -8.04
N PRO A 42 10.07 -4.51 -7.66
CA PRO A 42 9.96 -3.68 -6.48
C PRO A 42 9.17 -2.37 -6.73
N PHE A 43 8.82 -2.06 -7.99
CA PHE A 43 8.20 -0.79 -8.37
C PHE A 43 6.67 -0.86 -8.51
N HIS A 44 6.08 -2.05 -8.57
CA HIS A 44 4.64 -2.27 -8.61
C HIS A 44 4.27 -3.54 -7.82
N ASP A 45 2.98 -3.73 -7.59
CA ASP A 45 2.46 -4.94 -6.92
C ASP A 45 2.52 -6.13 -7.89
N ASP A 46 3.59 -6.92 -7.78
CA ASP A 46 3.91 -8.02 -8.68
C ASP A 46 3.57 -9.37 -8.03
N LYS A 47 2.73 -10.15 -8.70
CA LYS A 47 2.29 -11.48 -8.23
C LYS A 47 3.07 -12.64 -8.88
N SER A 48 3.78 -12.35 -9.95
CA SER A 48 4.57 -13.32 -10.72
C SER A 48 5.89 -12.68 -11.15
N PRO A 49 7.00 -13.44 -11.23
CA PRO A 49 8.30 -12.89 -11.59
C PRO A 49 8.27 -12.24 -12.99
N SER A 50 8.15 -10.91 -13.02
CA SER A 50 8.13 -10.09 -14.23
C SER A 50 9.36 -9.19 -14.38
N PHE A 51 10.19 -9.15 -13.35
CA PHE A 51 11.38 -8.29 -13.26
C PHE A 51 12.62 -9.09 -13.64
N THR A 52 13.32 -8.65 -14.69
CA THR A 52 14.51 -9.32 -15.22
C THR A 52 15.73 -8.43 -15.06
N VAL A 53 16.86 -9.01 -14.64
CA VAL A 53 18.16 -8.35 -14.51
C VAL A 53 19.16 -9.07 -15.39
N SER A 54 19.79 -8.34 -16.31
CA SER A 54 20.80 -8.85 -17.22
C SER A 54 22.20 -8.45 -16.80
N PRO A 55 23.03 -9.37 -16.28
CA PRO A 55 24.40 -9.08 -15.87
C PRO A 55 25.26 -8.60 -17.03
N SER A 56 25.08 -9.19 -18.21
CA SER A 56 25.88 -8.86 -19.39
C SER A 56 25.58 -7.47 -19.96
N LYS A 57 24.33 -6.98 -19.77
CA LYS A 57 23.90 -5.66 -20.22
C LYS A 57 23.97 -4.61 -19.12
N GLN A 58 24.19 -5.01 -17.86
CA GLN A 58 24.12 -4.17 -16.67
C GLN A 58 22.81 -3.37 -16.64
N PHE A 59 21.67 -4.08 -16.89
CA PHE A 59 20.36 -3.48 -17.10
C PHE A 59 19.26 -4.35 -16.49
N TYR A 60 18.25 -3.69 -15.88
CA TYR A 60 17.00 -4.37 -15.44
C TYR A 60 15.83 -3.91 -16.28
N TYR A 61 14.82 -4.78 -16.39
CA TYR A 61 13.56 -4.47 -17.04
C TYR A 61 12.41 -5.27 -16.44
N CYS A 62 11.31 -4.60 -16.18
CA CYS A 62 10.06 -5.23 -15.76
C CYS A 62 9.08 -5.32 -16.93
N PHE A 63 8.69 -6.52 -17.31
CA PHE A 63 7.77 -6.74 -18.43
C PHE A 63 6.30 -6.39 -18.09
N SER A 64 5.95 -6.23 -16.82
CA SER A 64 4.60 -5.86 -16.40
C SER A 64 4.39 -4.34 -16.33
N CYS A 65 5.28 -3.58 -15.67
CA CYS A 65 5.11 -2.14 -15.50
C CYS A 65 6.02 -1.28 -16.39
N GLY A 66 6.92 -1.88 -17.19
CA GLY A 66 7.82 -1.17 -18.08
C GLY A 66 8.99 -0.45 -17.39
N ALA A 67 9.12 -0.54 -16.06
CA ALA A 67 10.26 0.02 -15.35
C ALA A 67 11.55 -0.64 -15.83
N GLY A 68 12.56 0.17 -16.19
CA GLY A 68 13.82 -0.35 -16.70
C GLY A 68 14.94 0.66 -16.63
N GLY A 69 16.18 0.18 -16.46
CA GLY A 69 17.36 1.03 -16.35
C GLY A 69 18.60 0.30 -15.84
N ASN A 70 19.63 1.07 -15.52
CA ASN A 70 20.86 0.59 -14.90
C ASN A 70 20.75 0.63 -13.35
N ALA A 71 21.80 0.22 -12.65
CA ALA A 71 21.87 0.22 -11.18
C ALA A 71 21.59 1.60 -10.56
N PHE A 72 22.02 2.68 -11.21
CA PHE A 72 21.76 4.05 -10.72
C PHE A 72 20.26 4.36 -10.79
N LYS A 73 19.63 4.12 -11.95
CA LYS A 73 18.19 4.37 -12.12
C LYS A 73 17.37 3.49 -11.19
N PHE A 74 17.77 2.24 -10.97
CA PHE A 74 17.14 1.35 -10.00
C PHE A 74 17.10 1.97 -8.60
N LEU A 75 18.24 2.42 -8.08
CA LEU A 75 18.34 3.03 -6.75
C LEU A 75 17.64 4.40 -6.66
N MET A 76 17.67 5.18 -7.76
CA MET A 76 16.95 6.46 -7.83
C MET A 76 15.44 6.26 -7.71
N GLU A 77 14.88 5.32 -8.46
CA GLU A 77 13.44 5.03 -8.47
C GLU A 77 12.98 4.37 -7.17
N LEU A 78 13.76 3.40 -6.66
CA LEU A 78 13.45 2.68 -5.42
C LEU A 78 13.47 3.59 -4.19
N GLY A 79 14.47 4.47 -4.09
CA GLY A 79 14.67 5.37 -2.96
C GLY A 79 14.12 6.77 -3.15
N LYS A 80 13.54 7.11 -4.31
CA LYS A 80 13.16 8.48 -4.71
C LYS A 80 14.29 9.46 -4.51
N ARG A 81 15.50 9.10 -4.96
CA ARG A 81 16.75 9.82 -4.73
C ARG A 81 17.29 10.46 -6.00
N SER A 82 18.05 11.53 -5.84
CA SER A 82 18.75 12.17 -6.96
C SER A 82 19.92 11.32 -7.48
N PHE A 83 20.33 11.55 -8.71
CA PHE A 83 21.47 10.88 -9.32
C PHE A 83 22.75 11.04 -8.50
N SER A 84 23.01 12.25 -8.02
CA SER A 84 24.22 12.57 -7.23
C SER A 84 24.24 11.83 -5.88
N GLU A 85 23.09 11.71 -5.21
CA GLU A 85 22.96 10.93 -3.97
C GLU A 85 23.31 9.46 -4.20
N VAL A 86 22.78 8.88 -5.27
CA VAL A 86 23.04 7.48 -5.62
C VAL A 86 24.51 7.26 -5.99
N VAL A 87 25.12 8.17 -6.76
CA VAL A 87 26.56 8.07 -7.11
C VAL A 87 27.43 8.15 -5.87
N LEU A 88 27.15 9.04 -4.93
CA LEU A 88 27.91 9.17 -3.68
C LEU A 88 27.79 7.92 -2.79
N GLU A 89 26.61 7.35 -2.69
CA GLU A 89 26.40 6.10 -1.95
C GLU A 89 27.20 4.95 -2.57
N LEU A 90 27.07 4.77 -3.87
CA LEU A 90 27.80 3.72 -4.60
C LEU A 90 29.31 3.96 -4.54
N ALA A 91 29.77 5.21 -4.60
CA ALA A 91 31.19 5.55 -4.43
C ALA A 91 31.73 5.11 -3.05
N ARG A 92 30.98 5.37 -1.97
CA ARG A 92 31.34 4.90 -0.62
C ARG A 92 31.36 3.38 -0.55
N ARG A 93 30.35 2.73 -1.10
CA ARG A 93 30.18 1.27 -1.05
C ARG A 93 31.29 0.53 -1.82
N TYR A 94 31.64 1.01 -3.00
CA TYR A 94 32.65 0.40 -3.85
C TYR A 94 34.07 1.01 -3.67
N ASN A 95 34.28 1.77 -2.57
CA ASN A 95 35.54 2.42 -2.25
C ASN A 95 36.11 3.24 -3.41
N VAL A 96 35.26 4.02 -4.08
CA VAL A 96 35.69 5.00 -5.09
C VAL A 96 35.90 6.33 -4.40
N SER A 97 37.11 6.92 -4.58
CA SER A 97 37.41 8.26 -4.07
C SER A 97 36.60 9.31 -4.84
N VAL A 98 35.80 10.08 -4.12
CA VAL A 98 35.01 11.16 -4.71
C VAL A 98 35.94 12.35 -5.00
N GLN A 99 36.14 12.63 -6.25
CA GLN A 99 36.87 13.85 -6.70
C GLN A 99 35.84 14.97 -6.89
N THR A 100 36.06 16.08 -6.18
CA THR A 100 35.34 17.34 -6.38
C THR A 100 36.24 18.32 -7.13
N LEU A 101 35.63 19.24 -7.87
CA LEU A 101 36.34 20.12 -8.78
C LEU A 101 37.31 21.12 -8.13
N LYS A 102 37.20 21.38 -6.78
CA LYS A 102 38.20 22.19 -5.99
C LYS A 102 38.10 21.90 -4.48
N PRO A 103 39.23 22.05 -3.70
CA PRO A 103 39.21 21.82 -2.24
C PRO A 103 38.32 22.75 -1.43
N ASP A 104 38.12 24.00 -1.87
CA ASP A 104 37.25 24.98 -1.19
C ASP A 104 35.75 24.70 -1.38
N GLU A 105 35.39 23.93 -2.39
CA GLU A 105 34.00 23.51 -2.65
C GLU A 105 33.53 22.39 -1.72
N ARG A 106 34.41 21.75 -0.92
CA ARG A 106 34.03 20.72 0.05
C ARG A 106 33.13 21.26 1.16
N GLN A 107 33.38 22.48 1.66
CA GLN A 107 32.54 23.09 2.69
C GLN A 107 31.21 23.58 2.09
N GLU A 108 31.26 24.08 0.86
CA GLU A 108 30.06 24.52 0.14
C GLU A 108 29.21 23.33 -0.31
N PHE A 109 29.81 22.21 -0.68
CA PHE A 109 29.17 20.96 -1.00
C PHE A 109 28.45 20.37 0.23
N GLN A 110 29.02 20.42 1.43
CA GLN A 110 28.33 20.01 2.66
C GLN A 110 27.12 20.91 3.00
N ARG A 111 27.16 22.18 2.59
CA ARG A 111 26.01 23.09 2.75
C ARG A 111 24.91 22.86 1.71
N GLN A 112 25.23 22.25 0.58
CA GLN A 112 24.31 22.00 -0.53
C GLN A 112 23.75 20.57 -0.56
N LEU A 113 24.12 19.70 0.39
CA LEU A 113 23.46 18.40 0.56
C LEU A 113 21.95 18.59 0.67
N SER A 114 21.17 17.69 0.05
CA SER A 114 19.72 17.72 0.20
C SER A 114 19.36 17.65 1.70
N VAL A 115 18.27 18.26 2.11
CA VAL A 115 17.76 18.18 3.51
C VAL A 115 17.77 16.74 4.00
N ARG A 116 17.39 15.82 3.15
CA ARG A 116 17.35 14.38 3.42
C ARG A 116 18.72 13.79 3.78
N GLU A 117 19.78 14.17 3.08
CA GLU A 117 21.14 13.72 3.40
C GLU A 117 21.64 14.29 4.71
N GLN A 118 21.32 15.56 4.99
CA GLN A 118 21.64 16.17 6.28
C GLN A 118 20.92 15.47 7.42
N LEU A 119 19.67 15.06 7.24
CA LEU A 119 18.94 14.27 8.23
C LEU A 119 19.60 12.90 8.48
N TYR A 120 20.06 12.19 7.43
CA TYR A 120 20.81 10.95 7.61
C TYR A 120 22.14 11.17 8.36
N GLU A 121 22.84 12.24 8.06
CA GLU A 121 24.10 12.58 8.75
C GLU A 121 23.87 12.87 10.24
N ILE A 122 22.85 13.67 10.55
CA ILE A 122 22.44 13.98 11.93
C ILE A 122 22.10 12.69 12.70
N LEU A 123 21.30 11.81 12.12
CA LEU A 123 20.90 10.55 12.77
C LEU A 123 22.09 9.60 12.94
N ALA A 124 22.99 9.51 11.97
CA ALA A 124 24.21 8.71 12.07
C ALA A 124 25.18 9.24 13.16
N LEU A 125 25.34 10.56 13.24
CA LEU A 125 26.13 11.19 14.33
C LEU A 125 25.49 10.96 15.69
N THR A 126 24.17 11.05 15.77
CA THR A 126 23.41 10.78 17.00
C THR A 126 23.58 9.34 17.47
N ALA A 127 23.53 8.37 16.54
CA ALA A 127 23.76 6.96 16.88
C ALA A 127 25.17 6.76 17.47
N ARG A 128 26.21 7.35 16.88
CA ARG A 128 27.59 7.29 17.40
C ARG A 128 27.70 7.98 18.75
N PHE A 129 27.03 9.12 18.94
CA PHE A 129 27.00 9.83 20.21
C PHE A 129 26.39 8.95 21.31
N TYR A 130 25.26 8.29 21.06
CA TYR A 130 24.63 7.39 22.02
C TYR A 130 25.46 6.13 22.29
N GLN A 131 26.11 5.55 21.27
CA GLN A 131 27.03 4.42 21.46
C GLN A 131 28.24 4.82 22.32
N HIS A 132 28.78 6.01 22.11
CA HIS A 132 29.86 6.53 22.94
C HIS A 132 29.41 6.73 24.37
N ALA A 133 28.25 7.35 24.59
CA ALA A 133 27.68 7.60 25.89
C ALA A 133 27.38 6.30 26.70
N LEU A 134 26.99 5.21 26.01
CA LEU A 134 26.79 3.90 26.63
C LEU A 134 28.07 3.37 27.31
N ASN A 135 29.24 3.65 26.73
CA ASN A 135 30.52 3.18 27.23
C ASN A 135 31.18 4.16 28.24
N GLN A 136 30.52 5.27 28.60
CA GLN A 136 30.95 6.19 29.62
C GLN A 136 30.32 5.86 31.00
N SER A 137 30.81 6.48 32.04
CA SER A 137 30.30 6.29 33.41
C SER A 137 28.78 6.52 33.55
N GLN A 138 28.24 7.49 32.83
CA GLN A 138 26.80 7.79 32.80
C GLN A 138 25.95 6.71 32.11
N GLY A 139 26.53 5.89 31.23
CA GLY A 139 25.86 4.78 30.52
C GLY A 139 25.97 3.44 31.25
N GLN A 140 26.67 3.35 32.40
CA GLN A 140 26.99 2.08 33.03
C GLN A 140 25.75 1.28 33.42
N MET A 141 24.72 1.94 33.95
CA MET A 141 23.43 1.28 34.26
C MET A 141 22.79 0.67 33.01
N ALA A 142 22.85 1.36 31.88
CA ALA A 142 22.32 0.85 30.61
C ALA A 142 23.13 -0.33 30.09
N LEU A 143 24.45 -0.27 30.19
CA LEU A 143 25.34 -1.38 29.81
C LEU A 143 25.14 -2.59 30.70
N GLU A 144 25.01 -2.40 32.01
CA GLU A 144 24.71 -3.48 32.96
C GLU A 144 23.33 -4.11 32.68
N TYR A 145 22.32 -3.29 32.38
CA TYR A 145 21.02 -3.78 31.94
C TYR A 145 21.12 -4.70 30.72
N LEU A 146 21.90 -4.32 29.69
CA LEU A 146 22.09 -5.11 28.48
C LEU A 146 22.83 -6.42 28.77
N THR A 147 23.92 -6.37 29.54
CA THR A 147 24.78 -7.52 29.77
C THR A 147 24.25 -8.48 30.85
N SER A 148 23.70 -7.94 31.95
CA SER A 148 23.27 -8.76 33.09
C SER A 148 21.81 -9.18 32.97
N LYS A 149 20.89 -8.23 32.65
CA LYS A 149 19.46 -8.53 32.61
C LYS A 149 19.04 -9.11 31.27
N ARG A 150 19.56 -8.58 30.14
CA ARG A 150 19.24 -9.06 28.79
C ARG A 150 20.25 -10.10 28.28
N ARG A 151 21.35 -10.32 28.99
CA ARG A 151 22.39 -11.32 28.68
C ARG A 151 22.97 -11.18 27.28
N LEU A 152 23.01 -9.95 26.76
CA LEU A 152 23.57 -9.68 25.44
C LEU A 152 25.10 -9.63 25.49
N ASN A 153 25.75 -10.23 24.53
CA ASN A 153 27.19 -10.13 24.36
C ASN A 153 27.57 -8.81 23.65
N GLN A 154 28.84 -8.47 23.71
CA GLN A 154 29.35 -7.23 23.14
C GLN A 154 29.17 -7.16 21.62
N GLU A 155 29.25 -8.28 20.92
CA GLU A 155 29.05 -8.38 19.50
C GLU A 155 27.62 -7.98 19.11
N THR A 156 26.61 -8.50 19.82
CA THR A 156 25.19 -8.14 19.62
C THR A 156 24.94 -6.67 19.90
N ILE A 157 25.51 -6.11 20.99
CA ILE A 157 25.38 -4.70 21.36
C ILE A 157 25.93 -3.81 20.21
N GLN A 158 27.08 -4.19 19.65
CA GLN A 158 27.72 -3.48 18.53
C GLN A 158 26.94 -3.66 17.22
N HIS A 159 26.47 -4.90 16.93
CA HIS A 159 25.72 -5.21 15.73
C HIS A 159 24.43 -4.41 15.61
N PHE A 160 23.71 -4.24 16.71
CA PHE A 160 22.52 -3.42 16.79
C PHE A 160 22.79 -1.95 17.10
N GLN A 161 24.05 -1.57 17.27
CA GLN A 161 24.49 -0.19 17.57
C GLN A 161 23.76 0.41 18.79
N LEU A 162 23.51 -0.42 19.82
CA LEU A 162 22.82 0.02 21.02
C LEU A 162 23.57 1.14 21.72
N GLY A 163 22.85 2.11 22.29
CA GLY A 163 23.43 3.30 22.88
C GLY A 163 22.68 3.76 24.14
N TYR A 164 23.08 4.87 24.69
CA TYR A 164 22.44 5.51 25.82
C TYR A 164 22.27 7.00 25.59
N ALA A 165 21.08 7.53 25.80
CA ALA A 165 20.79 8.95 25.80
C ALA A 165 20.98 9.52 27.22
N PRO A 166 21.96 10.42 27.41
CA PRO A 166 22.22 11.02 28.73
C PRO A 166 21.03 11.79 29.28
N GLY A 167 20.94 11.93 30.61
CA GLY A 167 19.80 12.50 31.32
C GLY A 167 19.67 14.04 31.27
N GLY A 168 20.49 14.76 30.49
CA GLY A 168 20.41 16.22 30.39
C GLY A 168 19.31 16.68 29.39
N TRP A 169 18.78 17.90 29.63
CA TRP A 169 17.73 18.44 28.75
C TRP A 169 18.19 18.88 27.39
N GLU A 170 19.46 19.26 27.23
CA GLU A 170 20.04 19.84 26.01
C GLU A 170 21.40 19.20 25.67
N THR A 171 21.66 17.98 26.13
CA THR A 171 22.96 17.32 25.96
C THR A 171 23.21 16.98 24.49
N LEU A 172 22.26 16.37 23.80
CA LEU A 172 22.33 16.06 22.38
C LEU A 172 22.18 17.35 21.55
N HIS A 173 21.28 18.25 21.96
CA HIS A 173 21.10 19.54 21.29
C HIS A 173 22.43 20.32 21.26
N GLY A 174 23.12 20.48 22.39
CA GLY A 174 24.44 21.16 22.46
C GLY A 174 25.47 20.45 21.60
N TYR A 175 25.50 19.12 21.57
CA TYR A 175 26.42 18.39 20.70
C TYR A 175 26.15 18.65 19.21
N LEU A 176 24.91 18.57 18.76
CA LEU A 176 24.56 18.70 17.33
C LEU A 176 24.58 20.16 16.86
N VAL A 177 24.06 21.09 17.66
CA VAL A 177 23.91 22.50 17.25
C VAL A 177 25.17 23.29 17.53
N GLU A 178 25.76 23.19 18.73
CA GLU A 178 26.89 24.02 19.13
C GLU A 178 28.22 23.45 18.63
N GLN A 179 28.44 22.12 18.72
CA GLN A 179 29.73 21.51 18.33
C GLN A 179 29.76 21.05 16.88
N LYS A 180 28.60 20.55 16.32
CA LYS A 180 28.52 20.08 14.93
C LYS A 180 27.94 21.11 13.96
N HIS A 181 27.40 22.22 14.48
CA HIS A 181 26.91 23.36 13.71
C HIS A 181 25.71 23.06 12.79
N PHE A 182 24.89 22.07 13.14
CA PHE A 182 23.60 21.85 12.49
C PHE A 182 22.58 22.87 12.96
N SER A 183 21.64 23.27 12.09
CA SER A 183 20.55 24.14 12.53
C SER A 183 19.59 23.37 13.45
N ALA A 184 19.13 24.01 14.53
CA ALA A 184 18.19 23.40 15.48
C ALA A 184 16.91 22.89 14.79
N LYS A 185 16.49 23.57 13.70
CA LYS A 185 15.34 23.18 12.89
C LYS A 185 15.55 21.85 12.14
N LEU A 186 16.76 21.58 11.64
CA LEU A 186 17.08 20.27 11.03
C LEU A 186 17.12 19.16 12.09
N VAL A 187 17.62 19.46 13.28
CA VAL A 187 17.65 18.50 14.40
C VAL A 187 16.22 18.18 14.87
N GLU A 188 15.30 19.17 14.86
CA GLU A 188 13.87 18.98 15.09
C GLU A 188 13.24 18.11 13.99
N GLN A 189 13.51 18.39 12.72
CA GLN A 189 13.03 17.59 11.58
C GLN A 189 13.53 16.14 11.62
N ALA A 190 14.71 15.89 12.19
CA ALA A 190 15.21 14.54 12.47
C ALA A 190 14.48 13.86 13.65
N GLY A 191 13.59 14.57 14.35
CA GLY A 191 12.82 14.04 15.48
C GLY A 191 13.62 13.85 16.76
N LEU A 192 14.75 14.53 16.92
CA LEU A 192 15.69 14.38 18.04
C LEU A 192 15.49 15.40 19.16
N VAL A 193 14.95 16.56 18.83
CA VAL A 193 14.63 17.63 19.78
C VAL A 193 13.17 18.05 19.63
N VAL A 194 12.65 18.67 20.67
CA VAL A 194 11.26 19.16 20.72
C VAL A 194 11.31 20.65 21.11
N PRO A 195 10.55 21.51 20.43
CA PRO A 195 10.46 22.92 20.80
C PRO A 195 9.81 23.07 22.19
N ARG A 196 10.27 24.02 22.99
CA ARG A 196 9.68 24.32 24.28
C ARG A 196 8.29 24.94 24.09
N LYS A 197 7.33 24.54 24.92
CA LYS A 197 5.97 25.10 24.86
C LYS A 197 5.91 26.55 25.36
N GLU A 198 6.79 26.88 26.33
CA GLU A 198 6.92 28.21 26.91
C GLU A 198 8.38 28.65 26.81
N GLY A 199 8.63 29.82 26.24
CA GLY A 199 9.98 30.35 25.96
C GLY A 199 10.57 29.85 24.62
N ASP A 200 11.71 30.41 24.29
CA ASP A 200 12.50 30.03 23.12
C ASP A 200 13.39 28.82 23.39
N GLY A 201 13.65 28.01 22.36
CA GLY A 201 14.63 26.93 22.40
C GLY A 201 14.01 25.52 22.27
N PHE A 202 14.90 24.54 22.40
CA PHE A 202 14.59 23.13 22.22
C PHE A 202 15.09 22.33 23.41
N TYR A 203 14.56 21.11 23.57
CA TYR A 203 15.06 20.13 24.50
C TYR A 203 15.17 18.76 23.83
N ASP A 204 16.06 17.92 24.34
CA ASP A 204 16.28 16.57 23.81
C ASP A 204 15.05 15.70 23.98
N ARG A 205 14.61 15.06 22.90
CA ARG A 205 13.46 14.14 22.95
C ARG A 205 13.75 12.91 23.80
N PHE A 206 14.94 12.35 23.67
CA PHE A 206 15.37 11.16 24.40
C PHE A 206 16.33 11.57 25.53
N ARG A 207 15.99 11.21 26.75
CA ARG A 207 16.75 11.51 27.97
C ARG A 207 16.68 10.34 28.90
N ASP A 208 17.81 9.96 29.46
CA ASP A 208 17.93 8.82 30.38
C ASP A 208 17.28 7.53 29.86
N ARG A 209 17.59 7.21 28.59
CA ARG A 209 17.02 6.05 27.91
C ARG A 209 18.11 5.21 27.23
N LEU A 210 17.90 3.90 27.27
CA LEU A 210 18.60 2.98 26.40
C LEU A 210 18.10 3.19 24.97
N MET A 211 19.03 3.42 24.03
CA MET A 211 18.73 3.80 22.66
C MET A 211 18.95 2.64 21.68
N ILE A 212 17.98 2.46 20.83
CA ILE A 212 17.93 1.40 19.81
C ILE A 212 17.76 2.08 18.46
N PRO A 213 18.84 2.16 17.64
CA PRO A 213 18.73 2.74 16.31
C PRO A 213 17.84 1.89 15.39
N ILE A 214 17.01 2.55 14.60
CA ILE A 214 16.15 1.94 13.59
C ILE A 214 16.77 2.26 12.23
N HIS A 215 16.95 1.22 11.40
CA HIS A 215 17.62 1.33 10.12
C HIS A 215 16.65 1.17 8.94
N ASP A 216 16.98 1.84 7.84
CA ASP A 216 16.37 1.54 6.53
C ASP A 216 17.01 0.28 5.91
N LEU A 217 16.51 -0.14 4.76
CA LEU A 217 17.03 -1.33 4.05
C LEU A 217 18.52 -1.20 3.63
N GLN A 218 19.05 0.00 3.60
CA GLN A 218 20.47 0.28 3.31
C GLN A 218 21.35 0.28 4.58
N GLY A 219 20.76 0.03 5.75
CA GLY A 219 21.48 0.06 7.02
C GLY A 219 21.76 1.47 7.54
N ARG A 220 21.11 2.52 6.99
CA ARG A 220 21.24 3.90 7.49
C ARG A 220 20.23 4.12 8.60
N VAL A 221 20.65 4.84 9.66
CA VAL A 221 19.77 5.18 10.76
C VAL A 221 18.69 6.17 10.29
N VAL A 222 17.42 5.83 10.52
CA VAL A 222 16.24 6.65 10.16
C VAL A 222 15.44 7.12 11.37
N GLY A 223 15.70 6.55 12.53
CA GLY A 223 15.03 6.89 13.79
C GLY A 223 15.58 6.08 14.95
N PHE A 224 14.94 6.23 16.09
CA PHE A 224 15.34 5.56 17.34
C PHE A 224 14.12 5.07 18.13
N GLY A 225 14.28 3.92 18.79
CA GLY A 225 13.50 3.53 19.95
C GLY A 225 14.26 3.84 21.23
N GLY A 226 13.62 4.44 22.19
CA GLY A 226 14.22 4.76 23.51
C GLY A 226 13.48 4.05 24.63
N ARG A 227 14.14 3.11 25.33
CA ARG A 227 13.57 2.39 26.47
C ARG A 227 14.00 3.05 27.78
N THR A 228 13.05 3.37 28.67
CA THR A 228 13.40 3.83 30.02
C THR A 228 14.04 2.71 30.85
N LEU A 229 15.00 3.06 31.66
CA LEU A 229 15.61 2.17 32.67
C LEU A 229 14.99 2.32 34.04
N GLY A 230 14.27 3.44 34.28
CA GLY A 230 13.52 3.74 35.48
C GLY A 230 12.00 3.55 35.32
N GLU A 231 11.24 4.29 36.14
CA GLU A 231 9.77 4.25 36.17
C GLU A 231 9.08 5.24 35.22
N ASP A 232 9.86 6.03 34.48
CA ASP A 232 9.35 7.04 33.55
C ASP A 232 8.45 6.44 32.44
N GLN A 233 7.33 7.10 32.20
CA GLN A 233 6.42 6.73 31.11
C GLN A 233 6.67 7.60 29.86
N PRO A 234 6.48 7.07 28.66
CA PRO A 234 6.20 5.66 28.34
C PRO A 234 7.43 4.76 28.46
N LYS A 235 7.24 3.46 28.72
CA LYS A 235 8.32 2.46 28.79
C LYS A 235 9.19 2.47 27.52
N TYR A 236 8.56 2.57 26.35
CA TYR A 236 9.20 2.77 25.05
C TYR A 236 8.74 4.07 24.41
N LEU A 237 9.68 4.89 24.02
CA LEU A 237 9.47 6.13 23.26
C LEU A 237 10.14 6.00 21.89
N ASN A 238 9.38 6.09 20.80
CA ASN A 238 9.92 6.05 19.45
C ASN A 238 10.10 7.46 18.87
N SER A 239 10.94 7.57 17.84
CA SER A 239 10.98 8.75 16.99
C SER A 239 9.58 9.10 16.48
N PRO A 240 9.25 10.38 16.29
CA PRO A 240 8.03 10.79 15.62
C PRO A 240 8.10 10.41 14.13
N GLU A 241 6.98 10.48 13.43
CA GLU A 241 6.96 10.43 11.97
C GLU A 241 7.81 11.58 11.41
N THR A 242 8.72 11.26 10.49
CA THR A 242 9.61 12.22 9.84
C THR A 242 9.69 11.93 8.34
N GLU A 243 10.42 12.75 7.59
CA GLU A 243 10.69 12.46 6.17
C GLU A 243 11.38 11.10 5.95
N LEU A 244 12.18 10.64 6.93
CA LEU A 244 12.94 9.39 6.85
C LEU A 244 12.29 8.22 7.58
N PHE A 245 11.39 8.46 8.53
CA PHE A 245 10.82 7.45 9.41
C PHE A 245 9.30 7.42 9.36
N ASP A 246 8.73 6.30 8.91
CA ASP A 246 7.30 5.99 8.87
C ASP A 246 7.10 4.60 9.47
N LYS A 247 6.48 4.52 10.66
CA LYS A 247 6.28 3.25 11.38
C LYS A 247 5.45 2.25 10.61
N GLY A 248 4.51 2.72 9.80
CA GLY A 248 3.66 1.85 8.99
C GLY A 248 4.41 1.19 7.83
N LYS A 249 5.62 1.63 7.52
CA LYS A 249 6.42 1.14 6.39
C LYS A 249 7.72 0.46 6.81
N ILE A 250 8.26 0.79 7.98
CA ILE A 250 9.55 0.28 8.43
C ILE A 250 9.35 -0.90 9.36
N LEU A 251 10.12 -1.96 9.15
CA LEU A 251 10.28 -3.08 10.07
C LEU A 251 11.66 -3.00 10.73
N PHE A 252 11.69 -3.10 12.04
CA PHE A 252 12.96 -3.13 12.78
C PHE A 252 13.78 -4.35 12.42
N ALA A 253 15.06 -4.16 12.19
CA ALA A 253 16.06 -5.17 11.81
C ALA A 253 15.86 -5.84 10.44
N LEU A 254 14.99 -5.34 9.55
CA LEU A 254 14.84 -5.92 8.22
C LEU A 254 16.12 -5.80 7.37
N ASP A 255 16.91 -4.75 7.57
CA ASP A 255 18.23 -4.58 6.96
C ASP A 255 19.18 -5.75 7.29
N LYS A 256 19.09 -6.29 8.50
CA LYS A 256 19.89 -7.42 9.01
C LYS A 256 19.27 -8.77 8.67
N ALA A 257 17.94 -8.85 8.70
CA ALA A 257 17.20 -10.11 8.57
C ALA A 257 17.02 -10.57 7.11
N ARG A 258 17.01 -9.67 6.13
CA ARG A 258 16.63 -9.99 4.74
C ARG A 258 17.38 -11.15 4.10
N ALA A 259 18.70 -11.26 4.35
CA ALA A 259 19.49 -12.36 3.82
C ALA A 259 19.13 -13.72 4.45
N ALA A 260 18.87 -13.72 5.76
CA ALA A 260 18.41 -14.92 6.47
C ALA A 260 16.97 -15.29 6.09
N ILE A 261 16.08 -14.32 5.92
CA ILE A 261 14.71 -14.52 5.42
C ILE A 261 14.76 -15.21 4.04
N ALA A 262 15.58 -14.71 3.12
CA ALA A 262 15.72 -15.27 1.79
C ALA A 262 16.33 -16.70 1.83
N LYS A 263 17.31 -16.93 2.70
CA LYS A 263 17.97 -18.24 2.83
C LYS A 263 17.06 -19.30 3.47
N GLN A 264 16.28 -18.91 4.49
CA GLN A 264 15.39 -19.81 5.23
C GLN A 264 14.00 -19.88 4.60
N ASP A 265 13.73 -19.03 3.62
CA ASP A 265 12.44 -18.88 2.95
C ASP A 265 11.27 -18.64 3.93
N GLN A 266 11.54 -17.91 5.01
CA GLN A 266 10.61 -17.65 6.10
C GLN A 266 10.98 -16.33 6.80
N ALA A 267 9.99 -15.50 7.09
CA ALA A 267 10.14 -14.34 7.97
C ALA A 267 9.43 -14.58 9.31
N VAL A 268 10.07 -14.19 10.41
CA VAL A 268 9.50 -14.21 11.76
C VAL A 268 9.22 -12.76 12.17
N VAL A 269 7.98 -12.47 12.54
CA VAL A 269 7.57 -11.13 12.98
C VAL A 269 7.20 -11.19 14.46
N VAL A 270 7.87 -10.37 15.26
CA VAL A 270 7.64 -10.22 16.70
C VAL A 270 7.18 -8.78 17.02
N GLU A 271 6.78 -8.50 18.27
CA GLU A 271 6.27 -7.19 18.65
C GLU A 271 7.38 -6.18 18.98
N GLY A 272 8.39 -6.59 19.71
CA GLY A 272 9.35 -5.72 20.36
C GLY A 272 10.77 -5.76 19.84
N TYR A 273 11.52 -4.73 20.19
CA TYR A 273 12.95 -4.61 19.85
C TYR A 273 13.80 -5.71 20.47
N PHE A 274 13.60 -6.00 21.76
CA PHE A 274 14.41 -6.95 22.48
C PHE A 274 14.13 -8.40 22.04
N ASP A 275 12.92 -8.68 21.59
CA ASP A 275 12.57 -9.98 21.03
C ASP A 275 13.39 -10.28 19.77
N VAL A 276 13.48 -9.30 18.86
CA VAL A 276 14.35 -9.40 17.68
C VAL A 276 15.81 -9.55 18.07
N ILE A 277 16.29 -8.70 19.00
CA ILE A 277 17.70 -8.71 19.42
C ILE A 277 18.07 -10.06 20.06
N ALA A 278 17.19 -10.61 20.91
CA ALA A 278 17.39 -11.91 21.56
C ALA A 278 17.41 -13.06 20.51
N LEU A 279 16.46 -13.04 19.55
CA LEU A 279 16.41 -14.02 18.48
C LEU A 279 17.68 -13.98 17.62
N HIS A 280 18.13 -12.81 17.20
CA HIS A 280 19.36 -12.66 16.44
C HIS A 280 20.59 -13.10 17.24
N SER A 281 20.65 -12.77 18.54
CA SER A 281 21.73 -13.21 19.43
C SER A 281 21.77 -14.74 19.57
N ALA A 282 20.61 -15.40 19.48
CA ALA A 282 20.49 -16.86 19.51
C ALA A 282 20.69 -17.52 18.11
N GLY A 283 21.00 -16.74 17.07
CA GLY A 283 21.23 -17.23 15.72
C GLY A 283 19.98 -17.31 14.82
N ILE A 284 18.80 -16.90 15.32
CA ILE A 284 17.54 -16.83 14.56
C ILE A 284 17.45 -15.45 13.92
N SER A 285 18.20 -15.26 12.85
CA SER A 285 18.43 -13.94 12.24
C SER A 285 17.40 -13.53 11.16
N ASN A 286 16.37 -14.36 10.92
CA ASN A 286 15.24 -14.02 10.03
C ASN A 286 14.08 -13.30 10.76
N ALA A 287 14.32 -12.79 11.98
CA ALA A 287 13.34 -12.11 12.81
C ALA A 287 13.35 -10.59 12.59
N VAL A 288 12.15 -9.98 12.59
CA VAL A 288 11.90 -8.53 12.48
C VAL A 288 10.79 -8.10 13.44
N ALA A 289 10.68 -6.79 13.75
CA ALA A 289 9.58 -6.31 14.59
C ALA A 289 8.77 -5.18 13.94
N SER A 290 7.46 -5.13 14.29
CA SER A 290 6.53 -4.07 13.90
C SER A 290 6.57 -2.84 14.82
N MET A 291 7.37 -2.85 15.88
CA MET A 291 7.65 -1.74 16.80
C MET A 291 6.43 -1.18 17.57
N GLY A 292 5.55 -2.07 18.05
CA GLY A 292 4.38 -1.70 18.85
C GLY A 292 3.19 -1.14 18.04
N THR A 293 3.14 -1.45 16.75
CA THR A 293 1.99 -1.20 15.87
C THR A 293 1.51 -2.53 15.27
N ALA A 294 0.24 -2.60 14.86
CA ALA A 294 -0.23 -3.72 14.06
C ALA A 294 0.59 -3.83 12.76
N LEU A 295 0.83 -5.05 12.31
CA LEU A 295 1.58 -5.33 11.09
C LEU A 295 0.78 -4.84 9.87
N SER A 296 1.30 -3.85 9.15
CA SER A 296 0.62 -3.27 7.99
C SER A 296 0.75 -4.15 6.75
N VAL A 297 -0.21 -4.00 5.81
CA VAL A 297 -0.13 -4.64 4.48
C VAL A 297 1.18 -4.28 3.75
N GLN A 298 1.67 -3.05 3.91
CA GLN A 298 2.91 -2.62 3.28
C GLN A 298 4.13 -3.33 3.86
N GLN A 299 4.18 -3.54 5.17
CA GLN A 299 5.23 -4.30 5.84
C GLN A 299 5.22 -5.78 5.41
N VAL A 300 4.03 -6.41 5.33
CA VAL A 300 3.89 -7.78 4.80
C VAL A 300 4.42 -7.86 3.36
N ARG A 301 4.02 -6.94 2.50
CA ARG A 301 4.50 -6.91 1.11
C ARG A 301 6.01 -6.72 1.00
N GLN A 302 6.64 -6.01 1.93
CA GLN A 302 8.10 -5.93 1.99
C GLN A 302 8.73 -7.29 2.31
N LEU A 303 8.20 -8.02 3.29
CA LEU A 303 8.70 -9.35 3.66
C LEU A 303 8.53 -10.35 2.51
N LEU A 304 7.39 -10.33 1.82
CA LEU A 304 7.11 -11.21 0.68
C LEU A 304 8.07 -11.05 -0.50
N ARG A 305 8.82 -9.95 -0.56
CA ARG A 305 9.90 -9.77 -1.57
C ARG A 305 11.11 -10.67 -1.32
N TYR A 306 11.27 -11.15 -0.09
CA TYR A 306 12.43 -11.97 0.33
C TYR A 306 12.07 -13.43 0.55
N THR A 307 10.79 -13.85 0.42
CA THR A 307 10.35 -15.24 0.57
C THR A 307 9.72 -15.76 -0.70
N GLU A 308 10.04 -17.01 -1.08
CA GLU A 308 9.40 -17.70 -2.20
C GLU A 308 8.13 -18.42 -1.77
N SER A 309 8.20 -19.12 -0.63
CA SER A 309 7.06 -19.81 -0.02
C SER A 309 6.00 -18.85 0.51
N LYS A 310 6.32 -17.54 0.55
CA LYS A 310 5.46 -16.49 1.14
C LYS A 310 5.15 -16.73 2.62
N ARG A 311 6.02 -17.48 3.32
CA ARG A 311 5.82 -17.86 4.71
C ARG A 311 6.21 -16.74 5.65
N ILE A 312 5.25 -16.31 6.47
CA ILE A 312 5.43 -15.35 7.55
C ILE A 312 4.87 -15.98 8.83
N VAL A 313 5.71 -16.06 9.87
CA VAL A 313 5.31 -16.52 11.19
C VAL A 313 5.16 -15.30 12.09
N LEU A 314 3.96 -15.08 12.61
CA LEU A 314 3.69 -14.05 13.61
C LEU A 314 3.86 -14.69 15.00
N ASN A 315 4.77 -14.14 15.80
CA ASN A 315 4.93 -14.53 17.18
C ASN A 315 4.45 -13.40 18.08
N PHE A 316 3.33 -13.62 18.71
CA PHE A 316 2.72 -12.72 19.68
C PHE A 316 2.95 -13.21 21.11
N ASP A 317 2.94 -12.29 22.06
CA ASP A 317 2.97 -12.60 23.47
C ASP A 317 1.72 -13.42 23.84
N ALA A 318 1.87 -14.43 24.68
CA ALA A 318 0.79 -15.35 25.03
C ALA A 318 -0.19 -14.75 26.07
N ASP A 319 -0.12 -13.46 26.36
CA ASP A 319 -1.04 -12.77 27.24
C ASP A 319 -2.34 -12.33 26.53
N ALA A 320 -3.33 -11.88 27.31
CA ALA A 320 -4.60 -11.40 26.75
C ALA A 320 -4.44 -10.16 25.83
N ALA A 321 -3.34 -9.40 25.98
CA ALA A 321 -3.01 -8.28 25.10
C ALA A 321 -2.41 -8.75 23.78
N GLY A 322 -1.55 -9.76 23.81
CA GLY A 322 -0.96 -10.40 22.64
C GLY A 322 -2.01 -11.12 21.78
N GLY A 323 -3.01 -11.79 22.39
CA GLY A 323 -4.14 -12.36 21.66
C GLY A 323 -4.91 -11.32 20.86
N LYS A 324 -5.20 -10.16 21.45
CA LYS A 324 -5.84 -9.02 20.76
C LYS A 324 -4.92 -8.35 19.73
N ALA A 325 -3.60 -8.38 19.96
CA ALA A 325 -2.61 -7.88 18.99
C ALA A 325 -2.55 -8.82 17.77
N ALA A 326 -2.60 -10.15 17.99
CA ALA A 326 -2.72 -11.16 16.96
C ALA A 326 -3.97 -10.94 16.10
N GLU A 327 -5.15 -10.81 16.70
CA GLU A 327 -6.40 -10.55 15.99
C GLU A 327 -6.35 -9.26 15.14
N ARG A 328 -5.75 -8.17 15.69
CA ARG A 328 -5.60 -6.91 14.94
C ARG A 328 -4.62 -7.05 13.78
N ALA A 329 -3.46 -7.67 14.03
CA ALA A 329 -2.46 -7.88 12.99
C ALA A 329 -2.99 -8.79 11.88
N ILE A 330 -3.72 -9.86 12.24
CA ILE A 330 -4.42 -10.72 11.29
C ILE A 330 -5.47 -9.92 10.52
N GLY A 331 -6.29 -9.09 11.19
CA GLY A 331 -7.32 -8.27 10.58
C GLY A 331 -6.79 -7.37 9.45
N GLU A 332 -5.63 -6.75 9.65
CA GLU A 332 -4.95 -5.91 8.65
C GLU A 332 -4.50 -6.72 7.42
N VAL A 333 -3.99 -7.94 7.63
CA VAL A 333 -3.38 -8.76 6.58
C VAL A 333 -4.23 -9.95 6.13
N ALA A 334 -5.37 -10.19 6.79
CA ALA A 334 -6.26 -11.31 6.52
C ALA A 334 -6.67 -11.43 5.04
N SER A 335 -6.87 -10.30 4.37
CA SER A 335 -7.23 -10.30 2.95
C SER A 335 -6.16 -10.96 2.08
N LEU A 336 -4.87 -10.75 2.38
CA LEU A 336 -3.76 -11.38 1.67
C LEU A 336 -3.70 -12.89 1.96
N ALA A 337 -3.94 -13.29 3.23
CA ALA A 337 -3.96 -14.68 3.64
C ALA A 337 -5.13 -15.46 3.02
N TYR A 338 -6.33 -14.88 3.01
CA TYR A 338 -7.50 -15.46 2.34
C TYR A 338 -7.30 -15.65 0.83
N GLN A 339 -6.58 -14.73 0.18
CA GLN A 339 -6.28 -14.80 -1.25
C GLN A 339 -5.11 -15.78 -1.57
N GLY A 340 -4.42 -16.29 -0.56
CA GLY A 340 -3.25 -17.14 -0.73
C GLY A 340 -2.00 -16.36 -1.18
N GLU A 341 -2.00 -15.03 -1.00
CA GLU A 341 -0.85 -14.18 -1.30
C GLU A 341 0.24 -14.27 -0.21
N VAL A 342 -0.13 -14.75 0.98
CA VAL A 342 0.78 -14.99 2.10
C VAL A 342 0.41 -16.30 2.81
N GLN A 343 1.42 -17.09 3.17
CA GLN A 343 1.29 -18.24 4.07
C GLN A 343 1.55 -17.76 5.51
N LEU A 344 0.48 -17.27 6.13
CA LEU A 344 0.53 -16.74 7.48
C LEU A 344 0.44 -17.87 8.51
N ARG A 345 1.34 -17.88 9.49
CA ARG A 345 1.38 -18.83 10.60
C ARG A 345 1.42 -18.06 11.92
N ILE A 346 0.90 -18.68 12.96
CA ILE A 346 0.87 -18.08 14.29
C ILE A 346 1.68 -18.95 15.25
N LEU A 347 2.68 -18.35 15.87
CA LEU A 347 3.41 -18.97 16.96
C LEU A 347 2.94 -18.39 18.28
N THR A 348 2.44 -19.24 19.16
CA THR A 348 2.19 -18.91 20.57
C THR A 348 3.22 -19.63 21.41
N ILE A 349 4.04 -18.89 22.15
CA ILE A 349 5.06 -19.48 23.02
C ILE A 349 4.38 -20.06 24.27
N PRO A 350 4.65 -21.32 24.65
CA PRO A 350 4.11 -21.89 25.87
C PRO A 350 4.50 -21.10 27.11
N ALA A 351 3.63 -21.06 28.11
CA ALA A 351 3.84 -20.41 29.42
C ALA A 351 3.84 -18.88 29.43
N GLY A 352 3.26 -18.21 28.43
CA GLY A 352 3.02 -16.76 28.48
C GLY A 352 4.28 -15.89 28.41
N LYS A 353 5.37 -16.40 27.86
CA LYS A 353 6.66 -15.71 27.73
C LYS A 353 6.80 -15.03 26.38
N ASP A 354 7.50 -13.89 26.36
CA ASP A 354 8.00 -13.32 25.11
C ASP A 354 9.24 -14.09 24.61
N PRO A 355 9.68 -13.89 23.35
CA PRO A 355 10.86 -14.58 22.80
C PRO A 355 12.12 -14.36 23.61
N ASP A 356 12.35 -13.18 24.16
CA ASP A 356 13.52 -12.87 25.00
C ASP A 356 13.52 -13.69 26.30
N GLU A 357 12.40 -13.73 27.01
CA GLU A 357 12.27 -14.54 28.24
C GLU A 357 12.34 -16.04 27.96
N PHE A 358 11.77 -16.49 26.83
CA PHE A 358 11.82 -17.90 26.44
C PHE A 358 13.26 -18.37 26.21
N LEU A 359 14.04 -17.60 25.44
CA LEU A 359 15.44 -17.93 25.13
C LEU A 359 16.39 -17.84 26.32
N GLN A 360 16.00 -17.18 27.43
CA GLN A 360 16.78 -17.23 28.68
C GLN A 360 16.73 -18.59 29.38
N SER A 361 15.73 -19.42 29.07
CA SER A 361 15.48 -20.72 29.72
C SER A 361 15.47 -21.90 28.76
N HIS A 362 15.41 -21.67 27.45
CA HIS A 362 15.34 -22.70 26.39
C HIS A 362 16.37 -22.42 25.30
N SER A 363 16.72 -23.46 24.54
CA SER A 363 17.69 -23.33 23.45
C SER A 363 17.06 -22.78 22.18
N ALA A 364 17.89 -22.25 21.26
CA ALA A 364 17.47 -21.77 19.94
C ALA A 364 16.82 -22.89 19.11
N GLU A 365 17.30 -24.14 19.23
CA GLU A 365 16.74 -25.31 18.53
C GLU A 365 15.30 -25.58 18.99
N THR A 366 15.01 -25.39 20.29
CA THR A 366 13.66 -25.56 20.81
C THR A 366 12.73 -24.48 20.24
N TYR A 367 13.19 -23.23 20.14
CA TYR A 367 12.42 -22.17 19.51
C TYR A 367 12.23 -22.41 18.01
N GLN A 368 13.28 -22.88 17.29
CA GLN A 368 13.17 -23.22 15.87
C GLN A 368 12.12 -24.31 15.64
N LYS A 369 12.07 -25.32 16.50
CA LYS A 369 11.04 -26.35 16.43
C LYS A 369 9.63 -25.77 16.62
N LEU A 370 9.44 -24.82 17.53
CA LEU A 370 8.15 -24.13 17.68
C LEU A 370 7.77 -23.34 16.41
N LEU A 371 8.76 -22.72 15.73
CA LEU A 371 8.52 -22.04 14.46
C LEU A 371 8.06 -23.02 13.37
N ASP A 372 8.71 -24.17 13.28
CA ASP A 372 8.40 -25.19 12.27
C ASP A 372 7.03 -25.83 12.50
N ASP A 373 6.65 -26.06 13.76
CA ASP A 373 5.39 -26.64 14.20
C ASP A 373 4.24 -25.61 14.26
N SER A 374 4.50 -24.31 14.02
CA SER A 374 3.49 -23.26 14.11
C SER A 374 2.31 -23.51 13.15
N PRO A 375 1.05 -23.47 13.62
CA PRO A 375 -0.12 -23.71 12.79
C PRO A 375 -0.35 -22.58 11.78
N LEU A 376 -1.08 -22.86 10.72
CA LEU A 376 -1.63 -21.84 9.85
C LEU A 376 -2.58 -20.92 10.64
N TRP A 377 -2.62 -19.66 10.28
CA TRP A 377 -3.44 -18.66 10.98
C TRP A 377 -4.92 -19.05 11.06
N LEU A 378 -5.44 -19.70 10.01
CA LEU A 378 -6.84 -20.12 9.98
C LEU A 378 -7.09 -21.29 10.94
N ASP A 379 -6.16 -22.24 11.04
CA ASP A 379 -6.22 -23.33 12.02
C ASP A 379 -6.18 -22.78 13.44
N TRP A 380 -5.31 -21.79 13.68
CA TRP A 380 -5.22 -21.09 14.95
C TRP A 380 -6.53 -20.38 15.31
N GLU A 381 -7.12 -19.59 14.39
CA GLU A 381 -8.39 -18.91 14.64
C GLU A 381 -9.56 -19.86 14.87
N ILE A 382 -9.61 -20.99 14.15
CA ILE A 382 -10.61 -22.05 14.39
C ILE A 382 -10.44 -22.64 15.80
N GLN A 383 -9.19 -22.90 16.20
CA GLN A 383 -8.90 -23.38 17.56
C GLN A 383 -9.30 -22.36 18.63
N GLN A 384 -9.01 -21.06 18.43
CA GLN A 384 -9.45 -20.01 19.36
C GLN A 384 -10.99 -19.90 19.45
N ALA A 385 -11.70 -20.15 18.34
CA ALA A 385 -13.15 -20.13 18.32
C ALA A 385 -13.82 -21.22 19.18
N ILE A 386 -13.06 -22.24 19.60
CA ILE A 386 -13.56 -23.37 20.41
C ILE A 386 -12.82 -23.54 21.76
N ALA A 387 -11.60 -23.00 21.91
CA ALA A 387 -10.71 -23.31 23.04
C ALA A 387 -11.29 -23.00 24.43
N ASP A 388 -12.00 -21.88 24.57
CA ASP A 388 -12.54 -21.39 25.85
C ASP A 388 -14.05 -21.65 25.99
N ARG A 389 -14.60 -22.56 25.18
CA ARG A 389 -16.04 -22.84 25.14
C ARG A 389 -16.36 -24.30 25.43
N ASP A 390 -17.39 -24.52 26.24
CA ASP A 390 -17.93 -25.85 26.46
C ASP A 390 -18.89 -26.21 25.32
N LEU A 391 -18.42 -27.04 24.40
CA LEU A 391 -19.21 -27.48 23.23
C LEU A 391 -20.43 -28.37 23.61
N ASN A 392 -20.58 -28.77 24.88
CA ASN A 392 -21.77 -29.45 25.37
C ASN A 392 -22.91 -28.47 25.72
N GLN A 393 -22.59 -27.20 25.90
CA GLN A 393 -23.59 -26.13 26.12
C GLN A 393 -24.09 -25.58 24.79
N ALA A 394 -25.36 -25.59 24.56
CA ALA A 394 -25.98 -25.27 23.27
C ALA A 394 -25.67 -23.83 22.81
N ASP A 395 -25.64 -22.87 23.73
CA ASP A 395 -25.34 -21.46 23.45
C ASP A 395 -23.87 -21.26 23.06
N GLN A 396 -22.93 -21.87 23.78
CA GLN A 396 -21.51 -21.82 23.49
C GLN A 396 -21.16 -22.55 22.20
N PHE A 397 -21.79 -23.73 21.98
CA PHE A 397 -21.69 -24.45 20.71
C PHE A 397 -22.13 -23.57 19.54
N GLN A 398 -23.28 -22.92 19.66
CA GLN A 398 -23.82 -22.06 18.59
C GLN A 398 -22.90 -20.85 18.33
N GLN A 399 -22.30 -20.24 19.36
CA GLN A 399 -21.32 -19.16 19.19
C GLN A 399 -20.08 -19.64 18.45
N SER A 400 -19.56 -20.83 18.76
CA SER A 400 -18.43 -21.43 18.05
C SER A 400 -18.74 -21.67 16.58
N VAL A 401 -19.93 -22.25 16.29
CA VAL A 401 -20.41 -22.47 14.91
C VAL A 401 -20.50 -21.15 14.15
N GLN A 402 -21.09 -20.12 14.73
CA GLN A 402 -21.21 -18.80 14.07
C GLN A 402 -19.84 -18.15 13.78
N ALA A 403 -18.88 -18.24 14.72
CA ALA A 403 -17.53 -17.75 14.52
C ALA A 403 -16.83 -18.49 13.35
N ILE A 404 -16.92 -19.81 13.33
CA ILE A 404 -16.37 -20.67 12.27
C ILE A 404 -17.03 -20.36 10.91
N VAL A 405 -18.35 -20.26 10.85
CA VAL A 405 -19.10 -19.94 9.61
C VAL A 405 -18.64 -18.61 9.03
N LYS A 406 -18.43 -17.61 9.88
CA LYS A 406 -17.91 -16.29 9.46
C LYS A 406 -16.49 -16.37 8.90
N LEU A 407 -15.60 -17.13 9.55
CA LEU A 407 -14.23 -17.35 9.05
C LEU A 407 -14.24 -18.04 7.69
N LEU A 408 -14.94 -19.16 7.57
CA LEU A 408 -15.00 -19.97 6.34
C LEU A 408 -15.75 -19.25 5.21
N GLY A 409 -16.69 -18.38 5.54
CA GLY A 409 -17.40 -17.54 4.58
C GLY A 409 -16.47 -16.61 3.78
N ASN A 410 -15.36 -16.19 4.36
CA ASN A 410 -14.38 -15.32 3.72
C ASN A 410 -13.41 -16.05 2.77
N LEU A 411 -13.33 -17.39 2.81
CA LEU A 411 -12.46 -18.19 1.95
C LEU A 411 -12.93 -18.15 0.49
N PRO A 412 -12.16 -17.60 -0.46
CA PRO A 412 -12.54 -17.56 -1.87
C PRO A 412 -12.40 -18.93 -2.55
N ASN A 413 -11.38 -19.73 -2.17
CA ASN A 413 -11.11 -21.03 -2.76
C ASN A 413 -12.11 -22.09 -2.30
N ALA A 414 -12.83 -22.69 -3.25
CA ALA A 414 -13.90 -23.66 -2.96
C ALA A 414 -13.34 -24.98 -2.37
N THR A 415 -12.19 -25.44 -2.88
CA THR A 415 -11.57 -26.70 -2.40
C THR A 415 -11.06 -26.55 -0.97
N LEU A 416 -10.36 -25.45 -0.69
CA LEU A 416 -9.86 -25.14 0.65
C LEU A 416 -11.02 -25.00 1.64
N ARG A 417 -12.11 -24.35 1.23
CA ARG A 417 -13.30 -24.20 2.05
C ARG A 417 -13.96 -25.53 2.36
N THR A 418 -14.06 -26.45 1.38
CA THR A 418 -14.58 -27.79 1.60
C THR A 418 -13.74 -28.55 2.61
N HIS A 419 -12.43 -28.47 2.48
CA HIS A 419 -11.49 -29.07 3.45
C HIS A 419 -11.73 -28.54 4.87
N TYR A 420 -11.84 -27.25 5.05
CA TYR A 420 -12.06 -26.65 6.37
C TYR A 420 -13.47 -26.89 6.92
N ILE A 421 -14.49 -26.99 6.07
CA ILE A 421 -15.85 -27.42 6.52
C ILE A 421 -15.79 -28.80 7.14
N HIS A 422 -15.09 -29.73 6.48
CA HIS A 422 -14.91 -31.10 7.00
C HIS A 422 -14.13 -31.10 8.33
N TYR A 423 -12.99 -30.40 8.35
CA TYR A 423 -12.15 -30.27 9.55
C TYR A 423 -12.91 -29.67 10.75
N CYS A 424 -13.69 -28.60 10.54
CA CYS A 424 -14.50 -28.01 11.59
C CYS A 424 -15.64 -28.92 12.05
N ALA A 425 -16.26 -29.67 11.14
CA ALA A 425 -17.29 -30.65 11.50
C ALA A 425 -16.73 -31.77 12.38
N GLU A 426 -15.51 -32.23 12.09
CA GLU A 426 -14.80 -33.22 12.90
C GLU A 426 -14.53 -32.68 14.31
N LEU A 427 -13.96 -31.46 14.43
CA LEU A 427 -13.69 -30.81 15.71
C LEU A 427 -14.97 -30.63 16.56
N LEU A 428 -16.02 -30.07 15.96
CA LEU A 428 -17.28 -29.77 16.65
C LEU A 428 -18.06 -31.03 17.05
N SER A 429 -17.89 -32.16 16.33
CA SER A 429 -18.55 -33.41 16.62
C SER A 429 -17.91 -34.19 17.78
N GLN A 430 -16.72 -33.78 18.23
CA GLN A 430 -15.97 -34.46 19.31
C GLN A 430 -15.84 -35.99 19.11
N GLY A 431 -15.64 -36.44 17.85
CA GLY A 431 -15.51 -37.84 17.48
C GLY A 431 -16.80 -38.61 17.22
N ASN A 432 -17.96 -37.93 17.27
CA ASN A 432 -19.24 -38.56 16.95
C ASN A 432 -19.51 -38.55 15.43
N ALA A 433 -19.26 -39.69 14.76
CA ALA A 433 -19.34 -39.79 13.29
C ALA A 433 -20.72 -39.45 12.70
N ARG A 434 -21.83 -39.76 13.41
CA ARG A 434 -23.19 -39.40 12.93
C ARG A 434 -23.42 -37.89 13.01
N MET A 435 -22.94 -37.25 14.08
CA MET A 435 -23.02 -35.82 14.27
C MET A 435 -22.14 -35.08 13.26
N MET A 436 -20.94 -35.58 12.99
CA MET A 436 -20.00 -35.03 12.03
C MET A 436 -20.59 -34.84 10.62
N LEU A 437 -21.25 -35.90 10.09
CA LEU A 437 -21.88 -35.86 8.76
C LEU A 437 -23.00 -34.82 8.68
N ARG A 438 -23.82 -34.67 9.75
CA ARG A 438 -24.87 -33.65 9.81
C ARG A 438 -24.28 -32.26 9.92
N LEU A 439 -23.28 -32.07 10.79
CA LEU A 439 -22.60 -30.78 10.96
C LEU A 439 -21.89 -30.34 9.68
N GLU A 440 -21.31 -31.26 8.92
CA GLU A 440 -20.66 -30.94 7.64
C GLU A 440 -21.67 -30.34 6.66
N GLU A 441 -22.87 -30.94 6.53
CA GLU A 441 -23.94 -30.44 5.66
C GLU A 441 -24.49 -29.10 6.18
N ASP A 442 -24.74 -28.98 7.47
CA ASP A 442 -25.26 -27.77 8.11
C ASP A 442 -24.26 -26.61 7.97
N LEU A 443 -22.98 -26.84 8.21
CA LEU A 443 -21.90 -25.86 8.00
C LEU A 443 -21.81 -25.44 6.53
N ARG A 444 -21.93 -26.39 5.59
CA ARG A 444 -21.90 -26.12 4.15
C ARG A 444 -23.05 -25.18 3.74
N VAL A 445 -24.23 -25.41 4.27
CA VAL A 445 -25.41 -24.55 4.02
C VAL A 445 -25.22 -23.17 4.65
N GLN A 446 -24.78 -23.11 5.92
CA GLN A 446 -24.59 -21.85 6.64
C GLN A 446 -23.45 -21.01 6.01
N VAL A 447 -22.32 -21.61 5.69
CA VAL A 447 -21.19 -20.93 5.01
C VAL A 447 -21.61 -20.42 3.63
N ARG A 448 -22.46 -21.15 2.90
CA ARG A 448 -23.04 -20.67 1.65
C ARG A 448 -23.98 -19.47 1.91
N GLY A 449 -24.79 -19.53 2.94
CA GLY A 449 -25.67 -18.43 3.37
C GLY A 449 -24.86 -17.19 3.77
N GLU A 450 -23.83 -17.33 4.60
CA GLU A 450 -22.95 -16.24 5.01
C GLU A 450 -22.27 -15.59 3.81
N ARG A 451 -21.77 -16.37 2.87
CA ARG A 451 -21.20 -15.86 1.60
C ARG A 451 -22.22 -15.12 0.76
N TRP A 452 -23.47 -15.55 0.80
CA TRP A 452 -24.55 -14.89 0.07
C TRP A 452 -24.94 -13.57 0.76
N HIS A 453 -25.12 -13.58 2.08
CA HIS A 453 -25.42 -12.38 2.87
C HIS A 453 -24.21 -11.44 2.98
N GLY A 454 -23.03 -11.96 3.19
CA GLY A 454 -21.77 -11.19 3.18
C GLY A 454 -21.47 -10.58 1.82
N ARG A 455 -21.82 -11.27 0.72
CA ARG A 455 -21.79 -10.68 -0.63
C ARG A 455 -22.85 -9.61 -0.81
N SER A 456 -24.06 -9.78 -0.25
CA SER A 456 -25.10 -8.75 -0.35
C SER A 456 -24.72 -7.46 0.40
N GLN A 457 -23.98 -7.53 1.48
CA GLN A 457 -23.52 -6.35 2.23
C GLN A 457 -22.16 -5.77 1.75
N LYS A 458 -21.17 -6.60 1.35
CA LYS A 458 -19.85 -6.15 0.88
C LYS A 458 -19.74 -6.03 -0.64
N TRP A 459 -20.46 -6.85 -1.41
CA TRP A 459 -20.43 -6.79 -2.87
C TRP A 459 -21.23 -5.61 -3.44
N GLN A 460 -22.25 -5.14 -2.73
CA GLN A 460 -23.02 -3.99 -3.17
C GLN A 460 -22.25 -2.67 -3.12
N THR A 461 -21.15 -2.58 -2.35
CA THR A 461 -20.35 -1.36 -2.28
C THR A 461 -19.03 -1.41 -3.06
N THR A 462 -18.36 -2.58 -3.18
CA THR A 462 -17.03 -2.65 -3.83
C THR A 462 -17.11 -3.10 -5.30
N SER A 463 -17.91 -4.10 -5.66
CA SER A 463 -17.96 -4.55 -7.06
C SER A 463 -18.75 -3.58 -7.96
N ASP A 464 -19.87 -3.02 -7.45
CA ASP A 464 -20.63 -2.02 -8.20
C ASP A 464 -19.84 -0.73 -8.33
N ARG A 465 -19.09 -0.34 -7.29
CA ARG A 465 -18.19 0.81 -7.32
C ARG A 465 -17.05 0.59 -8.32
N THR A 466 -16.43 -0.58 -8.32
CA THR A 466 -15.32 -0.92 -9.23
C THR A 466 -15.81 -1.01 -10.68
N LEU A 467 -16.97 -1.64 -10.93
CA LEU A 467 -17.57 -1.72 -12.26
C LEU A 467 -17.99 -0.35 -12.79
N LEU A 468 -18.55 0.50 -11.93
CA LEU A 468 -18.92 1.87 -12.28
C LEU A 468 -17.69 2.70 -12.61
N GLU A 469 -16.67 2.65 -11.74
CA GLU A 469 -15.41 3.36 -11.93
C GLU A 469 -14.71 2.92 -13.21
N GLU A 470 -14.68 1.62 -13.50
CA GLU A 470 -14.09 1.08 -14.72
C GLU A 470 -14.88 1.47 -15.97
N SER A 471 -16.21 1.50 -15.89
CA SER A 471 -17.08 1.94 -17.01
C SER A 471 -16.91 3.43 -17.31
N GLU A 472 -16.87 4.27 -16.30
CA GLU A 472 -16.58 5.69 -16.43
C GLU A 472 -15.19 5.95 -17.01
N ALA A 473 -14.17 5.25 -16.48
CA ALA A 473 -12.80 5.32 -16.97
C ALA A 473 -12.68 4.89 -18.44
N GLN A 474 -13.44 3.88 -18.87
CA GLN A 474 -13.50 3.40 -20.25
C GLN A 474 -14.05 4.44 -21.21
N LEU A 475 -15.16 5.11 -20.85
CA LEU A 475 -15.72 6.19 -21.66
C LEU A 475 -14.76 7.38 -21.77
N LEU A 476 -14.12 7.77 -20.67
CA LEU A 476 -13.14 8.86 -20.67
C LEU A 476 -11.91 8.52 -21.53
N ARG A 477 -11.38 7.30 -21.45
CA ARG A 477 -10.28 6.84 -22.34
C ARG A 477 -10.70 6.89 -23.81
N LEU A 478 -11.88 6.37 -24.14
CA LEU A 478 -12.38 6.44 -25.52
C LEU A 478 -12.52 7.89 -25.99
N TYR A 479 -13.03 8.78 -25.14
CA TYR A 479 -13.18 10.20 -25.45
C TYR A 479 -11.83 10.88 -25.72
N LEU A 480 -10.81 10.56 -24.92
CA LEU A 480 -9.46 11.12 -25.04
C LEU A 480 -8.74 10.61 -26.30
N HIS A 481 -8.77 9.29 -26.53
CA HIS A 481 -7.91 8.62 -27.51
C HIS A 481 -8.59 8.33 -28.86
N ALA A 482 -9.91 8.53 -28.96
CA ALA A 482 -10.67 8.25 -30.19
C ALA A 482 -11.61 9.41 -30.54
N PRO A 483 -11.08 10.53 -31.11
CA PRO A 483 -11.83 11.75 -31.39
C PRO A 483 -13.10 11.54 -32.21
N GLN A 484 -13.08 10.54 -33.13
CA GLN A 484 -14.20 10.19 -33.98
C GLN A 484 -15.43 9.64 -33.25
N HIS A 485 -15.28 9.25 -31.96
CA HIS A 485 -16.36 8.71 -31.13
C HIS A 485 -16.87 9.67 -30.06
N ARG A 486 -16.30 10.88 -29.96
CA ARG A 486 -16.67 11.89 -28.92
C ARG A 486 -18.15 12.25 -28.97
N ALA A 487 -18.69 12.49 -30.17
CA ALA A 487 -20.10 12.78 -30.35
C ALA A 487 -21.01 11.66 -29.86
N ALA A 488 -20.71 10.41 -30.24
CA ALA A 488 -21.47 9.25 -29.83
C ALA A 488 -21.43 8.99 -28.32
N ILE A 489 -20.31 9.33 -27.65
CA ILE A 489 -20.20 9.22 -26.19
C ILE A 489 -21.06 10.29 -25.52
N ALA A 490 -20.99 11.54 -25.98
CA ALA A 490 -21.78 12.65 -25.44
C ALA A 490 -23.29 12.37 -25.60
N GLU A 491 -23.72 11.97 -26.79
CA GLU A 491 -25.11 11.59 -27.11
C GLU A 491 -25.60 10.44 -26.21
N ALA A 492 -24.80 9.39 -26.04
CA ALA A 492 -25.16 8.24 -25.21
C ALA A 492 -25.27 8.59 -23.71
N LEU A 493 -24.47 9.54 -23.21
CA LEU A 493 -24.59 10.04 -21.84
C LEU A 493 -25.84 10.91 -21.67
N GLU A 494 -26.16 11.78 -22.65
CA GLU A 494 -27.32 12.67 -22.62
C GLU A 494 -28.64 11.89 -22.77
N GLU A 495 -28.75 10.95 -23.72
CA GLU A 495 -29.94 10.10 -23.90
C GLU A 495 -30.36 9.32 -22.64
N ARG A 496 -29.38 8.97 -21.80
CA ARG A 496 -29.59 8.17 -20.59
C ARG A 496 -29.59 9.00 -19.32
N ASP A 497 -29.45 10.33 -19.40
CA ASP A 497 -29.32 11.26 -18.28
C ASP A 497 -28.23 10.80 -17.29
N LEU A 498 -27.03 10.47 -17.82
CA LEU A 498 -25.91 9.95 -17.05
C LEU A 498 -24.84 11.02 -16.82
N GLU A 499 -24.37 11.07 -15.56
CA GLU A 499 -23.24 11.88 -15.13
C GLU A 499 -22.15 11.00 -14.54
N PHE A 500 -20.89 11.46 -14.62
CA PHE A 500 -19.78 10.78 -13.95
C PHE A 500 -19.92 10.85 -12.42
N SER A 501 -19.92 9.72 -11.76
CA SER A 501 -20.19 9.61 -10.33
C SER A 501 -18.94 9.89 -9.46
N PHE A 502 -17.73 9.61 -9.99
CA PHE A 502 -16.49 9.82 -9.26
C PHE A 502 -15.99 11.26 -9.38
N SER A 503 -15.51 11.84 -8.28
CA SER A 503 -15.04 13.24 -8.23
C SER A 503 -13.90 13.51 -9.22
N HIS A 504 -12.94 12.60 -9.35
CA HIS A 504 -11.83 12.72 -10.29
C HIS A 504 -12.26 12.57 -11.76
N HIS A 505 -13.25 11.75 -12.08
CA HIS A 505 -13.81 11.62 -13.42
C HIS A 505 -14.64 12.88 -13.79
N ARG A 506 -15.46 13.40 -12.85
CA ARG A 506 -16.18 14.68 -13.05
C ARG A 506 -15.22 15.84 -13.23
N PHE A 507 -14.13 15.86 -12.46
CA PHE A 507 -13.09 16.88 -12.62
C PHE A 507 -12.50 16.85 -14.03
N LEU A 508 -12.05 15.67 -14.51
CA LEU A 508 -11.50 15.54 -15.85
C LEU A 508 -12.52 15.91 -16.92
N TRP A 509 -13.76 15.45 -16.80
CA TRP A 509 -14.83 15.77 -17.75
C TRP A 509 -15.10 17.26 -17.83
N ARG A 510 -15.12 17.96 -16.70
CA ARG A 510 -15.26 19.42 -16.66
C ARG A 510 -14.10 20.11 -17.37
N GLN A 511 -12.86 19.68 -17.16
CA GLN A 511 -11.70 20.25 -17.83
C GLN A 511 -11.76 20.04 -19.34
N ILE A 512 -12.25 18.89 -19.79
CA ILE A 512 -12.49 18.61 -21.23
C ILE A 512 -13.50 19.59 -21.81
N LEU A 513 -14.64 19.77 -21.17
CA LEU A 513 -15.71 20.67 -21.65
C LEU A 513 -15.24 22.13 -21.69
N GLU A 514 -14.57 22.61 -20.65
CA GLU A 514 -14.03 23.96 -20.57
C GLU A 514 -12.97 24.25 -21.67
N LEU A 515 -12.14 23.28 -22.03
CA LEU A 515 -11.19 23.41 -23.13
C LEU A 515 -11.91 23.50 -24.47
N GLN A 516 -12.92 22.66 -24.71
CA GLN A 516 -13.69 22.69 -25.94
C GLN A 516 -14.51 23.98 -26.11
N GLU A 517 -15.06 24.52 -25.02
CA GLU A 517 -15.72 25.84 -25.04
C GLU A 517 -14.74 26.96 -25.33
N ALA A 518 -13.52 26.91 -24.81
CA ALA A 518 -12.48 27.90 -25.08
C ALA A 518 -12.02 27.84 -26.54
N GLU A 519 -11.86 26.64 -27.10
CA GLU A 519 -11.55 26.44 -28.52
C GLU A 519 -12.68 26.94 -29.43
N ALA A 520 -13.95 26.69 -29.09
CA ALA A 520 -15.09 27.16 -29.85
C ALA A 520 -15.18 28.69 -29.87
N ARG A 521 -14.93 29.36 -28.73
CA ARG A 521 -14.91 30.86 -28.64
C ARG A 521 -13.75 31.49 -29.41
N SER A 522 -12.60 30.80 -29.54
CA SER A 522 -11.47 31.32 -30.32
C SER A 522 -11.65 31.17 -31.83
N GLN A 523 -12.68 30.45 -32.29
CA GLN A 523 -13.00 30.23 -33.71
C GLN A 523 -14.17 31.09 -34.20
N GLU A 524 -14.83 31.89 -33.33
CA GLU A 524 -15.81 32.89 -33.79
C GLU A 524 -15.06 34.07 -34.43
N PRO A 525 -15.40 34.48 -35.69
CA PRO A 525 -14.78 35.62 -36.33
C PRO A 525 -15.18 36.92 -35.56
N GLU A 526 -14.20 37.79 -35.32
CA GLU A 526 -14.39 39.14 -34.88
C GLU A 526 -15.17 39.93 -35.96
N ASP A 527 -16.49 39.87 -35.97
CA ASP A 527 -17.31 40.82 -36.70
C ASP A 527 -17.78 41.91 -35.78
N GLY A 528 -17.40 43.11 -36.20
CA GLY A 528 -17.41 44.34 -35.44
C GLY A 528 -18.74 44.93 -35.03
N GLU A 529 -18.59 45.77 -34.06
CA GLU A 529 -19.29 47.00 -33.72
C GLU A 529 -20.79 46.99 -33.32
N MET A 530 -20.91 47.58 -32.14
CA MET A 530 -21.98 48.46 -31.63
C MET A 530 -23.32 47.88 -31.18
N GLY A 531 -23.55 48.10 -29.89
CA GLY A 531 -24.90 48.11 -29.30
C GLY A 531 -24.95 48.10 -27.78
N ARG A 532 -24.79 49.23 -27.18
CA ARG A 532 -25.04 49.59 -25.77
C ARG A 532 -26.51 49.33 -25.38
N TRP A 533 -26.76 49.02 -24.10
CA TRP A 533 -27.93 49.02 -23.20
C TRP A 533 -28.12 47.65 -22.54
N GLY A 534 -28.25 47.50 -21.26
CA GLY A 534 -28.77 48.25 -20.16
C GLY A 534 -29.00 47.21 -19.01
N ASP A 535 -28.92 47.66 -17.80
CA ASP A 535 -29.03 47.00 -16.50
C ASP A 535 -30.22 46.04 -16.32
N GLY A 536 -30.04 44.99 -15.50
CA GLY A 536 -31.17 44.24 -14.94
C GLY A 536 -30.83 42.94 -14.25
N GLU A 537 -30.59 43.02 -12.96
CA GLU A 537 -30.96 42.08 -11.85
C GLU A 537 -30.97 40.59 -12.00
N ASN A 538 -30.17 39.96 -11.10
CA ASN A 538 -30.34 38.71 -10.36
C ASN A 538 -31.54 37.82 -10.65
N SER A 539 -31.26 36.60 -11.12
CA SER A 539 -31.96 35.42 -10.64
C SER A 539 -31.10 34.17 -10.89
N ILE A 540 -30.69 33.54 -9.80
CA ILE A 540 -30.07 32.19 -9.79
C ILE A 540 -31.20 31.19 -10.09
N GLN A 541 -31.24 30.66 -11.30
CA GLN A 541 -32.04 29.49 -11.61
C GLN A 541 -31.20 28.47 -12.39
N ASN A 542 -31.19 27.21 -11.87
CA ASN A 542 -30.73 25.99 -12.43
C ASN A 542 -30.50 25.99 -13.95
N SER A 543 -29.27 26.18 -14.38
CA SER A 543 -28.92 26.00 -15.79
C SER A 543 -28.58 24.53 -16.02
N LYS A 544 -29.51 23.81 -16.67
CA LYS A 544 -29.19 22.58 -17.39
C LYS A 544 -28.10 22.90 -18.42
N PHE A 545 -26.94 22.30 -18.28
CA PHE A 545 -25.86 22.45 -19.24
C PHE A 545 -26.34 21.92 -20.61
N LYS A 546 -26.51 22.82 -21.57
CA LYS A 546 -26.68 22.46 -22.97
C LYS A 546 -25.29 22.25 -23.58
N ILE A 547 -25.08 21.09 -24.16
CA ILE A 547 -23.90 20.80 -25.00
C ILE A 547 -24.03 21.63 -26.26
N PRO A 548 -23.02 22.46 -26.65
CA PRO A 548 -23.09 23.22 -27.90
C PRO A 548 -23.08 22.30 -29.11
N PRO A 549 -23.76 22.65 -30.24
CA PRO A 549 -23.77 21.84 -31.45
C PRO A 549 -22.37 21.75 -32.07
N HIS A 550 -21.99 20.55 -32.50
CA HIS A 550 -20.68 20.26 -33.09
C HIS A 550 -20.44 21.07 -34.37
N PRO A 551 -19.20 21.57 -34.59
CA PRO A 551 -18.84 22.20 -35.86
C PRO A 551 -18.69 21.16 -36.97
N THR A 552 -19.15 21.52 -38.18
CA THR A 552 -19.00 20.77 -39.43
C THR A 552 -17.51 20.64 -39.84
N PRO A 553 -17.12 19.57 -40.55
CA PRO A 553 -15.72 19.28 -40.87
C PRO A 553 -15.22 20.15 -42.03
N HIS A 554 -14.46 21.18 -41.80
CA HIS A 554 -13.64 21.83 -42.81
C HIS A 554 -12.29 22.32 -42.24
N THR A 555 -11.21 21.79 -42.86
CA THR A 555 -9.80 22.15 -42.92
C THR A 555 -8.91 21.82 -41.71
N PRO A 556 -7.72 21.21 -41.96
CA PRO A 556 -6.80 20.75 -40.93
C PRO A 556 -5.80 21.87 -40.58
N HIS A 557 -6.02 22.53 -39.46
CA HIS A 557 -4.92 23.11 -38.70
C HIS A 557 -4.51 22.13 -37.58
N PRO A 558 -3.24 22.00 -37.26
CA PRO A 558 -2.80 21.12 -36.16
C PRO A 558 -3.32 21.70 -34.84
N THR A 559 -4.47 21.18 -34.40
CA THR A 559 -4.96 21.43 -33.04
C THR A 559 -3.99 20.81 -32.07
N PRO A 560 -3.59 21.53 -30.99
CA PRO A 560 -2.82 20.93 -29.92
C PRO A 560 -3.56 19.68 -29.43
N ASP A 561 -2.83 18.58 -29.26
CA ASP A 561 -3.42 17.33 -28.79
C ASP A 561 -4.18 17.60 -27.49
N LEU A 562 -5.47 17.29 -27.45
CA LEU A 562 -6.34 17.50 -26.29
C LEU A 562 -5.68 16.99 -24.99
N ILE A 563 -4.95 15.87 -25.10
CA ILE A 563 -4.24 15.28 -23.96
C ILE A 563 -3.14 16.21 -23.46
N SER A 564 -2.35 16.81 -24.32
CA SER A 564 -1.29 17.76 -23.95
C SER A 564 -1.87 19.01 -23.29
N SER A 565 -2.94 19.57 -23.87
CA SER A 565 -3.64 20.73 -23.30
C SER A 565 -4.25 20.45 -21.92
N LEU A 566 -4.79 19.25 -21.74
CA LEU A 566 -5.31 18.81 -20.43
C LEU A 566 -4.19 18.59 -19.42
N GLN A 567 -3.06 18.03 -19.81
CA GLN A 567 -1.92 17.83 -18.92
C GLN A 567 -1.36 19.16 -18.43
N ASP A 568 -1.19 20.13 -19.32
CA ASP A 568 -0.72 21.48 -18.96
C ASP A 568 -1.68 22.18 -18.00
N ARG A 569 -2.99 22.15 -18.30
CA ARG A 569 -4.02 22.80 -17.48
C ARG A 569 -4.21 22.17 -16.10
N CYS A 570 -4.00 20.87 -16.01
CA CYS A 570 -4.18 20.13 -14.77
C CYS A 570 -2.93 20.14 -13.85
N THR A 571 -1.85 20.81 -14.25
CA THR A 571 -0.61 20.90 -13.44
C THR A 571 -0.86 21.55 -12.08
N ASP A 572 -1.85 22.44 -11.99
CA ASP A 572 -2.24 23.13 -10.76
C ASP A 572 -3.07 22.25 -9.78
N PHE A 573 -3.49 21.06 -10.21
CA PHE A 573 -4.36 20.13 -9.46
C PHE A 573 -3.72 18.75 -9.22
N PRO A 574 -2.60 18.66 -8.50
CA PRO A 574 -1.80 17.42 -8.41
C PRO A 574 -2.51 16.25 -7.73
N ARG A 575 -3.50 16.50 -6.85
CA ARG A 575 -4.26 15.44 -6.17
C ARG A 575 -5.25 14.74 -7.10
N GLU A 576 -5.99 15.52 -7.86
CA GLU A 576 -6.97 15.05 -8.84
C GLU A 576 -6.26 14.38 -10.02
N MET A 577 -5.14 14.95 -10.46
CA MET A 577 -4.33 14.43 -11.55
C MET A 577 -3.75 13.04 -11.26
N THR A 578 -3.34 12.76 -10.04
CA THR A 578 -2.80 11.42 -9.68
C THR A 578 -3.79 10.30 -9.99
N GLN A 579 -5.09 10.55 -9.86
CA GLN A 579 -6.14 9.55 -10.09
C GLN A 579 -6.53 9.43 -11.58
N VAL A 580 -6.43 10.50 -12.35
CA VAL A 580 -6.81 10.51 -13.78
C VAL A 580 -5.64 10.28 -14.73
N TYR A 581 -4.41 10.43 -14.27
CA TYR A 581 -3.20 10.26 -15.08
C TYR A 581 -3.14 8.93 -15.85
N PRO A 582 -3.59 7.78 -15.30
CA PRO A 582 -3.63 6.52 -16.03
C PRO A 582 -4.56 6.53 -17.26
N LEU A 583 -5.51 7.48 -17.32
CA LEU A 583 -6.44 7.59 -18.46
C LEU A 583 -5.79 8.20 -19.71
N PHE A 584 -4.68 8.92 -19.53
CA PHE A 584 -3.92 9.50 -20.64
C PHE A 584 -3.01 8.49 -21.36
N ASN A 585 -2.84 7.29 -20.81
CA ASN A 585 -2.01 6.25 -21.40
C ASN A 585 -2.85 5.33 -22.29
N LEU A 586 -2.37 5.14 -23.53
CA LEU A 586 -2.98 4.23 -24.50
C LEU A 586 -2.44 2.80 -24.30
N ASP A 587 -3.12 2.02 -23.48
CA ASP A 587 -2.79 0.61 -23.24
C ASP A 587 -3.43 -0.33 -24.28
N GLU A 588 -3.06 -1.62 -24.27
CA GLU A 588 -3.58 -2.63 -25.20
C GLU A 588 -5.08 -2.89 -25.01
N LYS A 589 -5.63 -2.66 -23.83
CA LYS A 589 -7.05 -2.76 -23.55
C LYS A 589 -7.78 -1.61 -24.26
N THR A 590 -7.30 -0.39 -24.08
CA THR A 590 -7.87 0.81 -24.73
C THR A 590 -7.82 0.71 -26.25
N LYS A 591 -6.74 0.18 -26.84
CA LYS A 591 -6.65 -0.06 -28.30
C LYS A 591 -7.74 -1.02 -28.79
N ARG A 592 -8.01 -2.11 -28.04
CA ARG A 592 -9.10 -3.05 -28.35
C ARG A 592 -10.48 -2.42 -28.19
N ASP A 593 -10.66 -1.58 -27.17
CA ASP A 593 -11.91 -0.88 -26.90
C ASP A 593 -12.22 0.13 -28.02
N ILE A 594 -11.20 0.81 -28.56
CA ILE A 594 -11.32 1.72 -29.72
C ILE A 594 -11.80 0.95 -30.97
N LEU A 595 -11.26 -0.25 -31.24
CA LEU A 595 -11.68 -1.08 -32.36
C LEU A 595 -13.14 -1.54 -32.26
N ARG A 596 -13.73 -1.51 -31.08
CA ARG A 596 -15.11 -1.91 -30.79
C ARG A 596 -15.88 -0.79 -30.07
N ALA A 597 -15.60 0.46 -30.44
CA ALA A 597 -16.06 1.62 -29.68
C ALA A 597 -17.58 1.66 -29.47
N SER A 598 -18.40 1.34 -30.47
CA SER A 598 -19.86 1.31 -30.35
C SER A 598 -20.36 0.29 -29.33
N LEU A 599 -19.73 -0.88 -29.26
CA LEU A 599 -20.04 -1.91 -28.27
C LEU A 599 -19.59 -1.48 -26.87
N THR A 600 -18.41 -0.88 -26.78
CA THR A 600 -17.84 -0.40 -25.51
C THR A 600 -18.67 0.75 -24.94
N ILE A 601 -19.09 1.72 -25.75
CA ILE A 601 -19.98 2.82 -25.35
C ILE A 601 -21.31 2.26 -24.83
N ARG A 602 -21.95 1.36 -25.60
CA ARG A 602 -23.21 0.71 -25.19
C ARG A 602 -23.09 -0.03 -23.85
N ALA A 603 -22.03 -0.82 -23.69
CA ALA A 603 -21.82 -1.61 -22.48
C ALA A 603 -21.49 -0.76 -21.26
N ALA A 604 -20.65 0.27 -21.44
CA ALA A 604 -20.25 1.15 -20.35
C ALA A 604 -21.42 2.05 -19.86
N THR A 605 -22.18 2.66 -20.78
CA THR A 605 -23.36 3.45 -20.42
C THR A 605 -24.47 2.59 -19.81
N ALA A 606 -24.69 1.37 -20.32
CA ALA A 606 -25.62 0.43 -19.70
C ALA A 606 -25.18 0.02 -18.28
N CYS A 607 -23.87 -0.10 -18.03
CA CYS A 607 -23.36 -0.38 -16.71
C CYS A 607 -23.57 0.79 -15.74
N MET A 608 -23.34 2.01 -16.18
CA MET A 608 -23.59 3.22 -15.38
C MET A 608 -25.06 3.36 -15.03
N GLU A 609 -25.97 3.23 -16.01
CA GLU A 609 -27.42 3.30 -15.80
C GLU A 609 -27.91 2.19 -14.86
N ARG A 610 -27.40 0.98 -15.02
CA ARG A 610 -27.73 -0.16 -14.15
C ARG A 610 -27.46 0.11 -12.68
N VAL A 611 -26.29 0.68 -12.36
CA VAL A 611 -25.93 1.05 -10.98
C VAL A 611 -26.85 2.12 -10.43
N MET A 612 -27.30 3.07 -11.26
CA MET A 612 -28.28 4.08 -10.86
C MET A 612 -29.67 3.44 -10.60
N CYS A 613 -30.12 2.53 -11.47
CA CYS A 613 -31.35 1.77 -11.27
C CYS A 613 -31.33 0.94 -9.98
N GLU A 614 -30.19 0.31 -9.66
CA GLU A 614 -30.05 -0.43 -8.40
C GLU A 614 -30.11 0.46 -7.15
N LYS A 615 -29.52 1.65 -7.21
CA LYS A 615 -29.61 2.65 -6.12
C LYS A 615 -31.06 3.09 -5.92
N ARG A 616 -31.80 3.38 -7.01
CA ARG A 616 -33.22 3.75 -6.94
C ARG A 616 -34.07 2.59 -6.43
N CYS A 617 -33.82 1.38 -6.91
CA CYS A 617 -34.55 0.18 -6.44
C CYS A 617 -34.37 -0.02 -4.93
N ARG A 618 -33.16 0.09 -4.40
CA ARG A 618 -32.87 0.02 -2.95
C ARG A 618 -33.59 1.13 -2.18
N HIS A 619 -33.51 2.35 -2.67
CA HIS A 619 -34.19 3.47 -2.04
C HIS A 619 -35.70 3.25 -1.92
N PHE A 620 -36.35 2.75 -2.97
CA PHE A 620 -37.77 2.41 -2.92
C PHE A 620 -38.07 1.19 -2.04
N GLN A 621 -37.15 0.23 -1.92
CA GLN A 621 -37.25 -0.88 -0.97
C GLN A 621 -37.20 -0.38 0.48
N ASP A 622 -36.23 0.49 0.81
CA ASP A 622 -36.10 1.10 2.13
C ASP A 622 -37.34 1.93 2.52
N LEU A 623 -37.93 2.64 1.55
CA LEU A 623 -39.14 3.42 1.76
C LEU A 623 -40.36 2.48 1.97
N TRP A 624 -40.46 1.39 1.21
CA TRP A 624 -41.50 0.40 1.35
C TRP A 624 -41.47 -0.32 2.70
N GLU A 625 -40.27 -0.72 3.15
CA GLU A 625 -40.09 -1.37 4.47
C GLU A 625 -40.43 -0.44 5.64
N LYS A 626 -40.23 0.86 5.50
CA LYS A 626 -40.58 1.86 6.52
C LYS A 626 -42.03 2.31 6.49
N THR A 627 -42.79 1.93 5.47
CA THR A 627 -44.19 2.33 5.30
C THR A 627 -45.10 1.33 5.99
N ASP A 628 -45.91 1.80 6.93
CA ASP A 628 -46.95 0.96 7.55
C ASP A 628 -48.08 0.73 6.53
N CYS A 629 -48.04 -0.46 5.91
CA CYS A 629 -49.00 -0.85 4.88
C CYS A 629 -50.46 -0.94 5.38
N SER A 630 -50.69 -0.91 6.68
CA SER A 630 -52.05 -0.87 7.26
C SER A 630 -52.69 0.50 7.19
N THR A 631 -51.88 1.57 7.19
CA THR A 631 -52.34 2.96 7.20
C THR A 631 -52.08 3.71 5.88
N ALA A 632 -51.16 3.22 5.02
CA ALA A 632 -50.73 3.85 3.78
C ALA A 632 -50.65 2.87 2.59
N GLN A 633 -51.73 2.16 2.31
CA GLN A 633 -51.79 1.10 1.30
C GLN A 633 -51.46 1.57 -0.13
N GLU A 634 -51.90 2.78 -0.55
CA GLU A 634 -51.62 3.33 -1.87
C GLU A 634 -50.14 3.63 -2.05
N LEU A 635 -49.47 4.15 -1.00
CA LEU A 635 -48.04 4.49 -1.03
C LEU A 635 -47.19 3.23 -1.11
N GLY A 636 -47.58 2.16 -0.38
CA GLY A 636 -46.92 0.87 -0.46
C GLY A 636 -47.00 0.23 -1.85
N GLN A 637 -48.18 0.32 -2.50
CA GLN A 637 -48.34 -0.15 -3.89
C GLN A 637 -47.50 0.64 -4.88
N LEU A 638 -47.41 1.95 -4.72
CA LEU A 638 -46.57 2.82 -5.55
C LEU A 638 -45.10 2.41 -5.46
N TYR A 639 -44.58 2.17 -4.25
CA TYR A 639 -43.16 1.75 -4.10
C TYR A 639 -42.94 0.36 -4.70
N GLN A 640 -43.85 -0.59 -4.53
CA GLN A 640 -43.74 -1.89 -5.17
C GLN A 640 -43.71 -1.78 -6.71
N GLN A 641 -44.57 -0.95 -7.29
CA GLN A 641 -44.59 -0.70 -8.73
C GLN A 641 -43.27 -0.09 -9.20
N LYS A 642 -42.72 0.88 -8.48
CA LYS A 642 -41.42 1.49 -8.80
C LYS A 642 -40.27 0.48 -8.71
N ILE A 643 -40.24 -0.35 -7.67
CA ILE A 643 -39.26 -1.45 -7.53
C ILE A 643 -39.35 -2.42 -8.73
N TYR A 644 -40.53 -2.75 -9.17
CA TYR A 644 -40.75 -3.65 -10.31
C TYR A 644 -40.21 -3.05 -11.62
N ILE A 645 -40.47 -1.77 -11.87
CA ILE A 645 -40.00 -1.04 -13.05
C ILE A 645 -38.45 -1.01 -13.07
N GLU A 646 -37.84 -0.65 -11.96
CA GLU A 646 -36.36 -0.62 -11.88
C GLU A 646 -35.74 -2.01 -12.08
N LYS A 647 -36.35 -3.08 -11.54
CA LYS A 647 -35.87 -4.46 -11.75
C LYS A 647 -35.97 -4.91 -13.21
N GLN A 648 -37.07 -4.55 -13.92
CA GLN A 648 -37.18 -4.81 -15.34
C GLN A 648 -36.09 -4.06 -16.15
N ARG A 649 -35.86 -2.80 -15.80
CA ARG A 649 -34.80 -1.99 -16.46
C ARG A 649 -33.41 -2.58 -16.22
N ILE A 650 -33.12 -3.04 -15.01
CA ILE A 650 -31.85 -3.74 -14.68
C ILE A 650 -31.67 -4.98 -15.57
N ALA A 651 -32.72 -5.80 -15.72
CA ALA A 651 -32.65 -7.01 -16.56
C ALA A 651 -32.43 -6.71 -18.05
N GLU A 652 -32.95 -5.59 -18.55
CA GLU A 652 -32.71 -5.12 -19.91
C GLU A 652 -31.25 -4.63 -20.06
N LEU A 653 -30.75 -3.83 -19.11
CA LEU A 653 -29.40 -3.31 -19.11
C LEU A 653 -28.34 -4.42 -18.97
N ASP A 654 -28.64 -5.49 -18.23
CA ASP A 654 -27.79 -6.68 -18.15
C ASP A 654 -27.65 -7.39 -19.48
N ARG A 655 -28.71 -7.40 -20.31
CA ARG A 655 -28.62 -7.90 -21.68
C ARG A 655 -27.79 -6.99 -22.58
N GLN A 656 -27.92 -5.67 -22.46
CA GLN A 656 -27.15 -4.71 -23.25
C GLN A 656 -25.64 -4.73 -22.92
N ARG A 657 -25.26 -5.14 -21.72
CA ARG A 657 -23.86 -5.32 -21.31
C ARG A 657 -23.19 -6.55 -21.90
N GLN A 658 -23.96 -7.55 -22.31
CA GLN A 658 -23.41 -8.79 -22.87
C GLN A 658 -23.06 -8.57 -24.34
N VAL A 659 -21.81 -8.89 -24.70
CA VAL A 659 -21.36 -8.93 -26.10
C VAL A 659 -21.78 -10.29 -26.67
N THR A 660 -22.69 -10.29 -27.63
CA THR A 660 -23.15 -11.51 -28.31
C THR A 660 -22.26 -11.85 -29.51
N PHE A 661 -22.32 -13.09 -29.99
CA PHE A 661 -21.60 -13.52 -31.17
C PHE A 661 -22.01 -12.69 -32.43
N ALA A 662 -23.28 -12.28 -32.51
CA ALA A 662 -23.78 -11.41 -33.58
C ALA A 662 -23.10 -10.03 -33.56
N ASP A 663 -22.89 -9.44 -32.37
CA ASP A 663 -22.16 -8.16 -32.21
C ASP A 663 -20.70 -8.26 -32.70
N LEU A 664 -20.05 -9.41 -32.51
CA LEU A 664 -18.67 -9.65 -32.94
C LEU A 664 -18.56 -9.81 -34.47
N VAL A 665 -19.56 -10.39 -35.11
CA VAL A 665 -19.61 -10.57 -36.57
C VAL A 665 -19.86 -9.23 -37.28
N GLN A 666 -20.74 -8.37 -36.77
CA GLN A 666 -21.01 -7.05 -37.34
C GLN A 666 -19.82 -6.09 -37.29
N THR A 667 -18.94 -6.21 -36.28
CA THR A 667 -17.73 -5.38 -36.17
C THR A 667 -16.56 -5.86 -37.02
N SER A 668 -16.62 -7.08 -37.58
CA SER A 668 -15.57 -7.66 -38.43
C SER A 668 -15.81 -7.55 -39.96
N ALA A 669 -16.91 -6.99 -40.40
CA ALA A 669 -17.16 -6.73 -41.82
C ALA A 669 -16.47 -5.41 -42.23
N PRO A 670 -15.42 -5.46 -43.12
CA PRO A 670 -14.91 -4.24 -43.73
C PRO A 670 -16.00 -3.68 -44.64
N SER A 671 -16.32 -2.38 -44.49
CA SER A 671 -17.10 -1.66 -45.51
C SER A 671 -16.26 -1.57 -46.78
N PHE A 672 -16.42 -2.50 -47.70
CA PHE A 672 -16.02 -2.29 -49.09
C PHE A 672 -16.97 -1.24 -49.65
N GLY A 673 -16.52 0.01 -49.69
CA GLY A 673 -17.17 1.06 -50.42
C GLY A 673 -16.99 0.79 -51.91
N ASP A 674 -18.09 0.65 -52.62
CA ASP A 674 -18.17 0.77 -54.06
C ASP A 674 -17.83 2.20 -54.47
N GLY A 675 -16.91 2.35 -55.48
CA GLY A 675 -16.71 3.57 -56.23
C GLY A 675 -15.28 4.06 -56.26
#